data_106d48c9e605548b2c5dd60d631f3d5e
#
_entry.id   106d48c9e605548b2c5dd60d631f3d5e
#
_cell.length_a   1.000
_cell.length_b   1.000
_cell.length_c   1.000
_cell.angle_alpha   90.00
_cell.angle_beta   90.00
_cell.angle_gamma   90.00
#
_symmetry.space_group_name_H-M   'P 1'
#
loop_
_entity.id
_entity.type
_entity.pdbx_description
1 polymer ?
#
loop_
_entity_poly.entity_id
_entity_poly.type
_entity_poly.pdbx_seq_one_letter_code
_entity_poly.pdbx_strand_id
1 'polypeptide(L)'
;MINQPASSTPIVSALAFLAVAIGTAVPTSAQQSGTQANEDREIETVIVTASRRADPAAALPTAWSAVDQSDLQRIAPQHSNQVFNRVAGSWVSRGNGQESLISLRSPVLTGAGSCGAFMTAQDGISLRSPGFCNVNQLFDANLLQAGKVEVLKGPATVVFGSNALHGIINVLTPAVAQTRNQVRVEAGSRDYYRLSASGSFDSIALSAQTTRYGGYQDESGYKQQKATLRLDHEWQSWRVAGALEGSNLDQETAGYIRGFESYQDDDAREENPNPEAYRDAWSARGHLDFSRDWRGTGEISLKPYWRSNSMTFLQHYLPWKATETNQHRSIGLQAMINGRSDRLGWRAGMDVDHTEGSLFETQAEFFSPNQPDGVHYDYEVDADSLAAFTHVDWSITERWQFDAGIRIEETRYDYQNLTGDGPACAPSASACRFYRPASQKDSFNDWTGNLALSHHTANRTVFAKAARGFRAPQTTELYRLQSGQTIADIDSETVDSLELGIRGVAGGLTYDVAAYWMAKEDVIFQDRDRYNVSGAETEHRGLELTLGWIINDVWSLTGNGSYARHRYDSDIELLGSRGTIEGNDIDTSPRHFGSIQLMADFASRGQPLSAELEWLWVAKYWLDPNNQHEYAGHELLNLRAAWDLSPSLTLTLVATNLLDEGYAERADFGFGSYRYFVGEPRSAVLGLTLAL
;
A
#
# COMPACT_ATOMS: atom_id res chain seq x y z
N MET A 1 -3.08 -20.22 -40.22
CA MET A 1 -3.88 -20.91 -39.23
C MET A 1 -3.08 -20.80 -37.94
N ILE A 2 -3.35 -19.76 -37.18
CA ILE A 2 -2.65 -19.45 -35.94
C ILE A 2 -3.54 -20.00 -34.82
N ASN A 3 -3.00 -20.96 -34.06
CA ASN A 3 -3.64 -21.53 -32.89
C ASN A 3 -3.82 -20.41 -31.83
N GLN A 4 -5.05 -20.10 -31.49
CA GLN A 4 -5.36 -19.33 -30.27
C GLN A 4 -5.00 -20.20 -29.06
N PRO A 5 -4.33 -19.65 -28.04
CA PRO A 5 -4.19 -20.34 -26.77
C PRO A 5 -5.55 -20.40 -26.07
N ALA A 6 -5.86 -21.57 -25.51
CA ALA A 6 -7.07 -21.85 -24.77
C ALA A 6 -7.22 -20.88 -23.59
N SER A 7 -8.36 -20.20 -23.50
CA SER A 7 -8.75 -19.39 -22.37
C SER A 7 -8.79 -20.26 -21.09
N SER A 8 -7.81 -20.09 -20.21
CA SER A 8 -7.84 -20.66 -18.88
C SER A 8 -8.92 -19.94 -18.06
N THR A 9 -10.03 -20.58 -17.83
CA THR A 9 -11.09 -20.12 -16.93
C THR A 9 -10.51 -20.02 -15.52
N PRO A 10 -10.53 -18.86 -14.86
CA PRO A 10 -9.92 -18.74 -13.54
C PRO A 10 -10.74 -19.50 -12.49
N ILE A 11 -10.05 -20.22 -11.64
CA ILE A 11 -10.55 -21.02 -10.49
C ILE A 11 -11.44 -20.19 -9.52
N VAL A 12 -11.39 -18.87 -9.59
CA VAL A 12 -12.16 -17.94 -8.74
C VAL A 12 -13.66 -17.94 -9.04
N SER A 13 -14.09 -18.31 -10.25
CA SER A 13 -15.52 -18.38 -10.58
C SER A 13 -16.26 -19.55 -9.90
N ALA A 14 -15.56 -20.54 -9.38
CA ALA A 14 -16.16 -21.69 -8.70
C ALA A 14 -16.44 -21.46 -7.21
N LEU A 15 -15.81 -20.47 -6.58
CA LEU A 15 -15.98 -20.18 -5.15
C LEU A 15 -17.18 -19.25 -4.84
N ALA A 16 -17.70 -18.52 -5.82
CA ALA A 16 -18.83 -17.61 -5.63
C ALA A 16 -20.20 -18.29 -5.44
N PHE A 17 -20.32 -19.59 -5.73
CA PHE A 17 -21.59 -20.32 -5.63
C PHE A 17 -21.79 -21.17 -4.35
N LEU A 18 -20.79 -21.21 -3.45
CA LEU A 18 -20.88 -22.04 -2.23
C LEU A 18 -21.45 -21.33 -1.01
N ALA A 19 -21.79 -20.04 -1.08
CA ALA A 19 -22.25 -19.22 0.05
C ALA A 19 -23.74 -19.35 0.40
N VAL A 20 -24.54 -20.22 -0.25
CA VAL A 20 -25.99 -20.30 -0.07
C VAL A 20 -26.45 -21.47 0.82
N ALA A 21 -25.55 -22.31 1.29
CA ALA A 21 -25.93 -23.51 2.05
C ALA A 21 -25.39 -23.55 3.49
N ILE A 22 -25.59 -22.48 4.28
CA ILE A 22 -25.48 -22.58 5.75
C ILE A 22 -26.87 -22.28 6.34
N GLY A 23 -27.67 -23.32 6.45
CA GLY A 23 -28.97 -23.30 7.07
C GLY A 23 -28.89 -23.45 8.59
N THR A 24 -29.63 -22.60 9.26
CA THR A 24 -30.29 -22.74 10.58
C THR A 24 -29.49 -23.40 11.71
N ALA A 25 -28.80 -22.60 12.51
CA ALA A 25 -28.48 -22.92 13.89
C ALA A 25 -29.28 -22.00 14.85
N VAL A 26 -29.89 -22.61 15.84
CA VAL A 26 -30.79 -22.05 16.84
C VAL A 26 -30.03 -21.05 17.74
N PRO A 27 -30.62 -19.93 18.16
CA PRO A 27 -29.92 -18.94 18.99
C PRO A 27 -29.77 -19.42 20.43
N THR A 28 -28.54 -19.44 20.93
CA THR A 28 -28.26 -19.57 22.35
C THR A 28 -28.03 -18.17 22.92
N SER A 29 -28.93 -17.84 23.84
CA SER A 29 -28.99 -16.69 24.78
C SER A 29 -27.90 -15.62 24.72
N ALA A 30 -28.32 -14.42 24.33
CA ALA A 30 -27.62 -13.16 24.57
C ALA A 30 -27.45 -12.92 26.08
N GLN A 31 -26.22 -12.81 26.52
CA GLN A 31 -25.87 -12.32 27.84
C GLN A 31 -25.86 -10.78 27.78
N GLN A 32 -26.86 -10.18 28.42
CA GLN A 32 -26.91 -8.74 28.66
C GLN A 32 -25.68 -8.31 29.46
N SER A 33 -24.78 -7.57 28.91
CA SER A 33 -23.81 -6.77 29.66
C SER A 33 -24.47 -5.45 30.04
N GLY A 34 -24.87 -5.39 31.30
CA GLY A 34 -25.44 -4.21 31.94
C GLY A 34 -24.43 -3.05 31.96
N THR A 35 -24.97 -1.89 31.71
CA THR A 35 -24.42 -0.58 31.97
C THR A 35 -23.75 -0.48 33.33
N GLN A 36 -22.43 -0.45 33.42
CA GLN A 36 -21.67 0.15 34.51
C GLN A 36 -21.01 1.41 33.98
N ALA A 37 -21.52 2.54 34.45
CA ALA A 37 -20.93 3.85 34.23
C ALA A 37 -19.63 3.98 35.05
N ASN A 38 -18.62 4.55 34.39
CA ASN A 38 -17.46 5.23 34.93
C ASN A 38 -16.73 4.61 36.12
N GLU A 39 -15.62 3.92 35.84
CA GLU A 39 -14.33 4.17 36.46
C GLU A 39 -13.32 3.25 35.73
N ASP A 40 -12.23 3.82 35.23
CA ASP A 40 -11.11 3.13 34.57
C ASP A 40 -11.48 2.45 33.21
N ARG A 41 -11.68 3.25 32.16
CA ARG A 41 -11.35 2.77 30.83
C ARG A 41 -9.83 2.52 30.80
N GLU A 42 -9.43 1.29 31.09
CA GLU A 42 -8.10 0.80 30.71
C GLU A 42 -7.89 1.20 29.24
N ILE A 43 -6.81 1.90 28.98
CA ILE A 43 -6.38 2.19 27.61
C ILE A 43 -6.25 0.84 26.93
N GLU A 44 -7.15 0.51 26.02
CA GLU A 44 -7.09 -0.73 25.26
C GLU A 44 -5.69 -0.83 24.68
N THR A 45 -4.94 -1.85 25.12
CA THR A 45 -3.53 -1.97 24.72
C THR A 45 -3.49 -2.33 23.24
N VAL A 46 -3.36 -1.32 22.39
CA VAL A 46 -3.22 -1.54 20.94
C VAL A 46 -1.98 -2.40 20.72
N ILE A 47 -2.18 -3.59 20.17
CA ILE A 47 -1.12 -4.52 19.81
C ILE A 47 -0.78 -4.30 18.35
N VAL A 48 0.51 -4.17 18.03
CA VAL A 48 1.03 -4.00 16.67
C VAL A 48 1.89 -5.20 16.32
N THR A 49 1.66 -5.79 15.16
CA THR A 49 2.39 -6.95 14.66
C THR A 49 3.50 -6.57 13.68
N ALA A 50 3.67 -5.28 13.47
CA ALA A 50 4.64 -4.69 12.56
C ALA A 50 6.11 -4.98 12.91
N SER A 51 6.37 -5.60 14.05
CA SER A 51 7.69 -6.13 14.46
C SER A 51 7.80 -7.65 14.24
N ARG A 52 6.85 -8.26 13.54
CA ARG A 52 6.62 -9.72 13.43
C ARG A 52 6.38 -10.39 14.79
N ARG A 53 6.04 -9.61 15.79
CA ARG A 53 5.62 -10.05 17.13
C ARG A 53 4.47 -9.14 17.58
N ALA A 54 3.56 -9.66 18.38
CA ALA A 54 2.51 -8.88 19.03
C ALA A 54 3.12 -8.02 20.14
N ASP A 55 3.53 -6.78 19.81
CA ASP A 55 4.11 -5.84 20.77
C ASP A 55 3.07 -4.77 21.15
N PRO A 56 3.03 -4.33 22.43
CA PRO A 56 2.25 -3.17 22.79
C PRO A 56 2.69 -1.94 21.99
N ALA A 57 1.76 -1.31 21.30
CA ALA A 57 2.02 -0.15 20.45
C ALA A 57 2.73 1.00 21.17
N ALA A 58 2.42 1.19 22.46
CA ALA A 58 3.08 2.18 23.31
C ALA A 58 4.58 1.92 23.51
N ALA A 59 5.04 0.67 23.38
CA ALA A 59 6.43 0.29 23.56
C ALA A 59 7.28 0.46 22.28
N LEU A 60 6.68 0.65 21.12
CA LEU A 60 7.42 0.75 19.86
C LEU A 60 8.13 2.10 19.72
N PRO A 61 9.48 2.12 19.60
CA PRO A 61 10.23 3.34 19.42
C PRO A 61 10.30 3.77 17.94
N THR A 62 9.15 3.92 17.29
CA THR A 62 9.01 4.36 15.90
C THR A 62 7.62 4.97 15.68
N ALA A 63 7.48 5.86 14.71
CA ALA A 63 6.17 6.33 14.28
C ALA A 63 5.42 5.21 13.56
N TRP A 64 4.18 5.03 13.95
CA TRP A 64 3.26 4.05 13.37
C TRP A 64 1.83 4.58 13.40
N SER A 65 0.96 3.97 12.62
CA SER A 65 -0.49 4.21 12.68
C SER A 65 -1.21 2.90 12.43
N ALA A 66 -2.43 2.80 12.94
CA ALA A 66 -3.32 1.69 12.65
C ALA A 66 -4.70 2.21 12.26
N VAL A 67 -5.38 1.46 11.39
CA VAL A 67 -6.80 1.63 11.06
C VAL A 67 -7.47 0.31 11.41
N ASP A 68 -8.34 0.34 12.39
CA ASP A 68 -8.99 -0.86 12.93
C ASP A 68 -10.18 -1.31 12.08
N GLN A 69 -10.64 -2.55 12.30
CA GLN A 69 -11.76 -3.13 11.56
C GLN A 69 -13.04 -2.29 11.63
N SER A 70 -13.34 -1.69 12.79
CA SER A 70 -14.50 -0.81 12.96
C SER A 70 -14.40 0.45 12.10
N ASP A 71 -13.21 1.04 12.01
CA ASP A 71 -12.95 2.20 11.14
C ASP A 71 -13.07 1.84 9.67
N LEU A 72 -12.48 0.71 9.25
CA LEU A 72 -12.59 0.21 7.87
C LEU A 72 -14.05 -0.03 7.47
N GLN A 73 -14.87 -0.57 8.37
CA GLN A 73 -16.30 -0.78 8.12
C GLN A 73 -17.08 0.54 8.03
N ARG A 74 -16.72 1.56 8.84
CA ARG A 74 -17.32 2.89 8.81
C ARG A 74 -16.90 3.68 7.58
N ILE A 75 -15.60 3.66 7.22
CA ILE A 75 -15.07 4.27 6.00
C ILE A 75 -15.74 3.64 4.78
N ALA A 76 -15.95 2.32 4.81
CA ALA A 76 -16.48 1.52 3.70
C ALA A 76 -15.76 1.83 2.37
N PRO A 77 -14.42 1.74 2.33
CA PRO A 77 -13.62 2.32 1.26
C PRO A 77 -13.99 1.73 -0.10
N GLN A 78 -14.15 2.61 -1.08
CA GLN A 78 -14.25 2.26 -2.49
C GLN A 78 -12.86 2.21 -3.13
N HIS A 79 -11.94 3.02 -2.62
CA HIS A 79 -10.55 3.07 -3.02
C HIS A 79 -9.63 3.19 -1.78
N SER A 80 -8.40 2.72 -1.90
CA SER A 80 -7.42 2.69 -0.80
C SER A 80 -7.06 4.09 -0.28
N ASN A 81 -7.08 5.15 -1.11
CA ASN A 81 -6.80 6.52 -0.67
C ASN A 81 -7.71 6.98 0.47
N GLN A 82 -8.97 6.54 0.52
CA GLN A 82 -9.93 6.89 1.57
C GLN A 82 -9.52 6.35 2.96
N VAL A 83 -8.64 5.35 3.00
CA VAL A 83 -8.05 4.80 4.23
C VAL A 83 -6.74 5.51 4.55
N PHE A 84 -5.83 5.58 3.58
CA PHE A 84 -4.45 6.01 3.84
C PHE A 84 -4.29 7.53 3.93
N ASN A 85 -5.17 8.32 3.34
CA ASN A 85 -5.18 9.78 3.52
C ASN A 85 -5.66 10.21 4.92
N ARG A 86 -6.09 9.23 5.76
CA ARG A 86 -6.33 9.39 7.20
C ARG A 86 -5.12 9.03 8.08
N VAL A 87 -3.98 8.71 7.48
CA VAL A 87 -2.76 8.31 8.17
C VAL A 87 -1.71 9.42 8.00
N ALA A 88 -1.28 10.03 9.10
CA ALA A 88 -0.24 11.06 9.06
C ALA A 88 1.04 10.51 8.38
N GLY A 89 1.67 11.30 7.52
CA GLY A 89 2.84 10.91 6.73
C GLY A 89 2.54 10.08 5.48
N SER A 90 1.28 9.69 5.26
CA SER A 90 0.85 8.92 4.09
C SER A 90 -0.08 9.74 3.21
N TRP A 91 0.19 9.75 1.92
CA TRP A 91 -0.69 10.24 0.89
C TRP A 91 -0.76 9.21 -0.24
N VAL A 92 -1.95 8.68 -0.50
CA VAL A 92 -2.19 7.76 -1.60
C VAL A 92 -2.99 8.49 -2.65
N SER A 93 -2.35 8.73 -3.78
CA SER A 93 -2.95 9.34 -4.96
C SER A 93 -3.68 8.26 -5.76
N ARG A 94 -4.92 8.52 -6.12
CA ARG A 94 -5.70 7.66 -7.01
C ARG A 94 -5.31 7.95 -8.47
N GLY A 95 -5.06 6.91 -9.24
CA GLY A 95 -5.03 6.97 -10.70
C GLY A 95 -6.43 6.68 -11.26
N ASN A 96 -6.52 5.75 -12.20
CA ASN A 96 -7.82 5.31 -12.71
C ASN A 96 -8.33 4.11 -11.93
N GLY A 97 -9.64 4.02 -11.73
CA GLY A 97 -10.29 2.88 -11.09
C GLY A 97 -9.68 2.53 -9.73
N GLN A 98 -8.97 1.42 -9.64
CA GLN A 98 -8.31 0.93 -8.42
C GLN A 98 -6.80 1.21 -8.36
N GLU A 99 -6.26 1.98 -9.29
CA GLU A 99 -4.84 2.36 -9.29
C GLU A 99 -4.49 3.24 -8.10
N SER A 100 -3.39 2.92 -7.43
CA SER A 100 -2.91 3.60 -6.23
C SER A 100 -1.43 3.91 -6.34
N LEU A 101 -1.05 5.17 -6.20
CA LEU A 101 0.34 5.60 -6.07
C LEU A 101 0.57 6.01 -4.61
N ILE A 102 1.43 5.25 -3.94
CA ILE A 102 1.69 5.41 -2.51
C ILE A 102 2.79 6.45 -2.31
N SER A 103 2.58 7.35 -1.34
CA SER A 103 3.59 8.21 -0.76
C SER A 103 3.58 8.01 0.76
N LEU A 104 4.73 7.72 1.33
CA LEU A 104 4.93 7.54 2.76
C LEU A 104 6.27 8.19 3.13
N ARG A 105 6.23 9.39 3.73
CA ARG A 105 7.43 10.22 3.98
C ARG A 105 8.29 10.44 2.73
N SER A 106 7.66 10.47 1.57
CA SER A 106 8.30 10.62 0.27
C SER A 106 7.41 11.44 -0.67
N PRO A 107 7.91 11.89 -1.82
CA PRO A 107 7.06 12.29 -2.93
C PRO A 107 6.30 11.09 -3.50
N VAL A 108 5.33 11.33 -4.36
CA VAL A 108 4.74 10.27 -5.19
C VAL A 108 5.74 9.86 -6.25
N LEU A 109 6.22 8.63 -6.18
CA LEU A 109 7.22 8.09 -7.08
C LEU A 109 6.54 7.38 -8.25
N THR A 110 6.90 7.72 -9.49
CA THR A 110 6.24 7.25 -10.71
C THR A 110 7.17 6.55 -11.70
N GLY A 111 8.47 6.55 -11.45
CA GLY A 111 9.47 5.88 -12.29
C GLY A 111 9.35 4.35 -12.27
N ALA A 112 9.95 3.68 -13.26
CA ALA A 112 10.09 2.23 -13.24
C ALA A 112 10.85 1.82 -11.97
N GLY A 113 10.33 0.82 -11.25
CA GLY A 113 10.95 0.35 -10.01
C GLY A 113 10.72 1.21 -8.75
N SER A 114 10.18 2.42 -8.89
CA SER A 114 9.95 3.34 -7.75
C SER A 114 9.04 2.77 -6.66
N CYS A 115 8.17 1.83 -7.00
CA CYS A 115 7.36 1.06 -6.06
C CYS A 115 8.17 0.24 -5.05
N GLY A 116 9.43 -0.06 -5.33
CA GLY A 116 10.32 -0.73 -4.40
C GLY A 116 10.71 0.10 -3.17
N ALA A 117 10.38 1.39 -3.14
CA ALA A 117 10.61 2.24 -1.96
C ALA A 117 9.62 1.97 -0.81
N PHE A 118 8.51 1.30 -1.06
CA PHE A 118 7.47 0.97 -0.09
C PHE A 118 7.16 -0.51 -0.10
N MET A 119 7.03 -1.09 1.08
CA MET A 119 6.50 -2.44 1.19
C MET A 119 5.00 -2.42 1.41
N THR A 120 4.25 -3.06 0.55
CA THR A 120 2.86 -3.42 0.81
C THR A 120 2.79 -4.90 1.11
N ALA A 121 2.21 -5.25 2.25
CA ALA A 121 2.15 -6.61 2.75
C ALA A 121 0.74 -6.99 3.19
N GLN A 122 0.46 -8.27 3.22
CA GLN A 122 -0.66 -8.85 3.95
C GLN A 122 -0.13 -9.95 4.86
N ASP A 123 -0.52 -9.88 6.15
CA ASP A 123 -0.05 -10.77 7.22
C ASP A 123 1.49 -10.86 7.32
N GLY A 124 2.18 -9.73 7.01
CA GLY A 124 3.63 -9.62 7.03
C GLY A 124 4.36 -10.20 5.82
N ILE A 125 3.64 -10.67 4.81
CA ILE A 125 4.19 -11.17 3.54
C ILE A 125 3.98 -10.10 2.48
N SER A 126 5.04 -9.69 1.77
CA SER A 126 4.93 -8.73 0.67
C SER A 126 3.96 -9.21 -0.41
N LEU A 127 3.09 -8.32 -0.90
CA LEU A 127 2.15 -8.62 -2.00
C LEU A 127 2.89 -9.00 -3.28
N ARG A 128 4.06 -8.42 -3.50
CA ARG A 128 4.95 -8.71 -4.63
C ARG A 128 6.33 -9.12 -4.12
N SER A 129 7.01 -9.93 -4.91
CA SER A 129 8.39 -10.31 -4.61
C SER A 129 9.33 -9.11 -4.68
N PRO A 130 10.41 -9.08 -3.87
CA PRO A 130 11.51 -8.14 -4.10
C PRO A 130 11.98 -8.21 -5.56
N GLY A 131 12.22 -7.06 -6.16
CA GLY A 131 12.61 -6.97 -7.58
C GLY A 131 11.46 -6.91 -8.59
N PHE A 132 10.23 -7.27 -8.21
CA PHE A 132 9.06 -7.33 -9.11
C PHE A 132 7.90 -6.45 -8.68
N CYS A 133 8.17 -5.31 -8.10
CA CYS A 133 7.12 -4.42 -7.66
C CYS A 133 6.29 -3.83 -8.81
N ASN A 134 5.06 -3.46 -8.52
CA ASN A 134 4.24 -2.64 -9.39
C ASN A 134 3.59 -1.52 -8.56
N VAL A 135 3.60 -0.30 -9.05
CA VAL A 135 3.09 0.90 -8.34
C VAL A 135 1.64 0.75 -7.88
N ASN A 136 0.84 -0.01 -8.60
CA ASN A 136 -0.60 -0.15 -8.36
C ASN A 136 -0.98 -1.39 -7.53
N GLN A 137 -0.04 -2.10 -6.96
CA GLN A 137 -0.27 -3.43 -6.33
C GLN A 137 -1.19 -3.43 -5.09
N LEU A 138 -1.45 -2.28 -4.47
CA LEU A 138 -2.26 -2.20 -3.25
C LEU A 138 -3.72 -2.68 -3.44
N PHE A 139 -4.23 -2.67 -4.67
CA PHE A 139 -5.57 -3.19 -4.96
C PHE A 139 -5.70 -4.71 -4.73
N ASP A 140 -4.60 -5.46 -4.66
CA ASP A 140 -4.61 -6.90 -4.38
C ASP A 140 -5.04 -7.20 -2.93
N ALA A 141 -4.79 -6.28 -1.99
CA ALA A 141 -5.16 -6.47 -0.59
C ALA A 141 -6.66 -6.32 -0.36
N ASN A 142 -7.24 -7.14 0.54
CA ASN A 142 -8.65 -7.06 0.90
C ASN A 142 -8.88 -6.07 2.06
N LEU A 143 -8.74 -4.76 1.79
CA LEU A 143 -8.83 -3.70 2.79
C LEU A 143 -10.20 -3.65 3.50
N LEU A 144 -11.30 -3.80 2.78
CA LEU A 144 -12.66 -3.67 3.35
C LEU A 144 -12.94 -4.71 4.45
N GLN A 145 -12.41 -5.91 4.29
CA GLN A 145 -12.64 -7.04 5.18
C GLN A 145 -11.40 -7.35 6.04
N ALA A 146 -10.43 -6.44 6.10
CA ALA A 146 -9.27 -6.57 6.97
C ALA A 146 -9.66 -6.45 8.45
N GLY A 147 -8.93 -7.15 9.30
CA GLY A 147 -9.04 -7.01 10.76
C GLY A 147 -8.37 -5.73 11.25
N LYS A 148 -7.29 -5.31 10.59
CA LYS A 148 -6.52 -4.10 10.87
C LYS A 148 -5.63 -3.78 9.69
N VAL A 149 -5.28 -2.50 9.53
CA VAL A 149 -4.18 -2.06 8.68
C VAL A 149 -3.15 -1.36 9.56
N GLU A 150 -1.91 -1.80 9.49
CA GLU A 150 -0.79 -1.20 10.22
C GLU A 150 0.14 -0.49 9.23
N VAL A 151 0.55 0.74 9.56
CA VAL A 151 1.48 1.53 8.77
C VAL A 151 2.67 1.90 9.65
N LEU A 152 3.85 1.36 9.34
CA LEU A 152 5.11 1.81 9.93
C LEU A 152 5.77 2.81 9.01
N LYS A 153 6.31 3.87 9.59
CA LYS A 153 6.86 5.01 8.87
C LYS A 153 8.37 5.07 9.07
N GLY A 154 9.08 5.44 7.99
CA GLY A 154 10.53 5.39 7.93
C GLY A 154 11.08 3.96 7.77
N PRO A 155 12.42 3.79 7.75
CA PRO A 155 13.02 2.50 7.46
C PRO A 155 12.56 1.38 8.39
N ALA A 156 11.93 0.35 7.80
CA ALA A 156 11.46 -0.87 8.47
C ALA A 156 12.21 -2.12 7.98
N THR A 157 13.32 -1.92 7.29
CA THR A 157 14.04 -2.95 6.54
C THR A 157 14.70 -4.01 7.43
N VAL A 158 15.01 -3.73 8.70
CA VAL A 158 15.57 -4.74 9.63
C VAL A 158 14.67 -5.97 9.74
N VAL A 159 13.37 -5.77 9.85
CA VAL A 159 12.41 -6.88 10.03
C VAL A 159 11.86 -7.36 8.70
N PHE A 160 11.66 -6.45 7.73
CA PHE A 160 10.94 -6.74 6.50
C PHE A 160 11.82 -6.86 5.25
N GLY A 161 13.08 -6.40 5.31
CA GLY A 161 14.04 -6.47 4.21
C GLY A 161 13.89 -5.37 3.18
N SER A 162 14.41 -5.62 1.98
CA SER A 162 14.30 -4.73 0.83
C SER A 162 12.86 -4.27 0.57
N ASN A 163 12.69 -3.09 -0.01
CA ASN A 163 11.43 -2.43 -0.32
C ASN A 163 10.72 -1.76 0.88
N ALA A 164 11.15 -1.97 2.13
CA ALA A 164 10.62 -1.23 3.28
C ALA A 164 11.45 0.04 3.60
N LEU A 165 11.95 0.73 2.55
CA LEU A 165 12.86 1.88 2.64
C LEU A 165 12.21 3.09 3.31
N HIS A 166 11.02 3.49 2.87
CA HIS A 166 10.24 4.59 3.46
C HIS A 166 9.18 4.10 4.46
N GLY A 167 8.91 2.80 4.49
CA GLY A 167 7.96 2.20 5.41
C GLY A 167 7.23 1.00 4.85
N ILE A 168 6.26 0.52 5.62
CA ILE A 168 5.42 -0.62 5.27
C ILE A 168 3.94 -0.32 5.54
N ILE A 169 3.09 -0.78 4.64
CA ILE A 169 1.65 -0.92 4.82
C ILE A 169 1.37 -2.41 4.95
N ASN A 170 0.92 -2.86 6.12
CA ASN A 170 0.62 -4.26 6.40
C ASN A 170 -0.87 -4.43 6.67
N VAL A 171 -1.58 -5.12 5.78
CA VAL A 171 -3.00 -5.45 5.90
C VAL A 171 -3.10 -6.78 6.66
N LEU A 172 -3.83 -6.81 7.77
CA LEU A 172 -3.97 -7.98 8.61
C LEU A 172 -5.32 -8.64 8.37
N THR A 173 -5.28 -9.93 8.05
CA THR A 173 -6.48 -10.76 7.95
C THR A 173 -7.09 -10.95 9.34
N PRO A 174 -8.42 -10.75 9.52
CA PRO A 174 -9.05 -10.95 10.82
C PRO A 174 -8.91 -12.42 11.27
N ALA A 175 -8.62 -12.63 12.53
CA ALA A 175 -8.67 -13.97 13.12
C ALA A 175 -10.09 -14.57 12.98
N VAL A 176 -10.20 -15.90 13.00
CA VAL A 176 -11.49 -16.60 12.88
C VAL A 176 -12.50 -16.07 13.92
N ALA A 177 -12.06 -15.88 15.16
CA ALA A 177 -12.90 -15.37 16.25
C ALA A 177 -13.31 -13.89 16.10
N GLN A 178 -12.60 -13.12 15.27
CA GLN A 178 -12.90 -11.71 14.99
C GLN A 178 -13.75 -11.52 13.72
N THR A 179 -13.92 -12.59 12.92
CA THR A 179 -14.71 -12.54 11.70
C THR A 179 -16.19 -12.49 12.02
N ARG A 180 -16.86 -11.43 11.60
CA ARG A 180 -18.30 -11.24 11.81
C ARG A 180 -19.10 -12.02 10.77
N ASN A 181 -20.18 -12.67 11.22
CA ASN A 181 -21.15 -13.32 10.34
C ASN A 181 -22.09 -12.25 9.79
N GLN A 182 -21.91 -11.85 8.53
CA GLN A 182 -22.69 -10.75 7.95
C GLN A 182 -22.74 -10.81 6.42
N VAL A 183 -23.78 -10.21 5.87
CA VAL A 183 -23.91 -9.89 4.44
C VAL A 183 -24.16 -8.39 4.31
N ARG A 184 -23.44 -7.74 3.39
CA ARG A 184 -23.60 -6.32 3.09
C ARG A 184 -23.82 -6.11 1.61
N VAL A 185 -24.82 -5.30 1.27
CA VAL A 185 -25.14 -4.86 -0.08
C VAL A 185 -25.01 -3.35 -0.13
N GLU A 186 -24.35 -2.82 -1.15
CA GLU A 186 -24.19 -1.39 -1.38
C GLU A 186 -24.57 -1.03 -2.80
N ALA A 187 -25.21 0.12 -2.96
CA ALA A 187 -25.53 0.71 -4.25
C ALA A 187 -25.34 2.23 -4.20
N GLY A 188 -24.85 2.82 -5.27
CA GLY A 188 -24.52 4.24 -5.27
C GLY A 188 -24.44 4.87 -6.64
N SER A 189 -23.92 6.08 -6.67
CA SER A 189 -23.71 6.89 -7.87
C SER A 189 -22.88 6.13 -8.90
N ARG A 190 -23.10 6.39 -10.19
CA ARG A 190 -22.32 5.89 -11.32
C ARG A 190 -22.28 4.36 -11.39
N ASP A 191 -23.44 3.72 -11.24
CA ASP A 191 -23.58 2.27 -11.31
C ASP A 191 -22.65 1.52 -10.34
N TYR A 192 -22.41 2.11 -9.16
CA TYR A 192 -21.67 1.44 -8.11
C TYR A 192 -22.53 0.39 -7.41
N TYR A 193 -22.07 -0.84 -7.39
CA TYR A 193 -22.66 -1.96 -6.66
C TYR A 193 -21.59 -2.79 -5.99
N ARG A 194 -21.78 -3.10 -4.73
CA ARG A 194 -20.91 -4.04 -3.99
C ARG A 194 -21.74 -5.01 -3.17
N LEU A 195 -21.41 -6.28 -3.29
CA LEU A 195 -21.88 -7.35 -2.41
C LEU A 195 -20.67 -7.89 -1.66
N SER A 196 -20.75 -7.94 -0.35
CA SER A 196 -19.75 -8.59 0.50
C SER A 196 -20.41 -9.49 1.54
N ALA A 197 -19.75 -10.59 1.85
CA ALA A 197 -20.17 -11.52 2.87
C ALA A 197 -18.96 -12.01 3.67
N SER A 198 -19.15 -12.23 4.94
CA SER A 198 -18.17 -12.87 5.81
C SER A 198 -18.85 -13.77 6.83
N GLY A 199 -18.15 -14.79 7.27
CA GLY A 199 -18.63 -15.70 8.29
C GLY A 199 -17.55 -16.63 8.79
N SER A 200 -17.71 -17.10 10.01
CA SER A 200 -16.80 -18.04 10.66
C SER A 200 -17.54 -19.23 11.23
N PHE A 201 -16.89 -20.36 11.17
CA PHE A 201 -17.38 -21.60 11.77
C PHE A 201 -16.18 -22.42 12.28
N ASP A 202 -16.21 -22.77 13.57
CA ASP A 202 -15.14 -23.50 14.26
C ASP A 202 -13.77 -22.81 14.06
N SER A 203 -12.85 -23.44 13.37
CA SER A 203 -11.48 -23.00 13.10
C SER A 203 -11.31 -22.25 11.77
N ILE A 204 -12.39 -22.00 11.03
CA ILE A 204 -12.34 -21.46 9.66
C ILE A 204 -13.20 -20.21 9.57
N ALA A 205 -12.72 -19.22 8.83
CA ALA A 205 -13.51 -18.08 8.41
C ALA A 205 -13.36 -17.85 6.90
N LEU A 206 -14.45 -17.38 6.28
CA LEU A 206 -14.50 -17.02 4.88
C LEU A 206 -14.98 -15.58 4.76
N SER A 207 -14.34 -14.78 3.93
CA SER A 207 -14.82 -13.49 3.49
C SER A 207 -14.71 -13.36 1.97
N ALA A 208 -15.72 -12.79 1.33
CA ALA A 208 -15.73 -12.58 -0.11
C ALA A 208 -16.45 -11.28 -0.46
N GLN A 209 -16.03 -10.66 -1.54
CA GLN A 209 -16.69 -9.48 -2.10
C GLN A 209 -16.63 -9.45 -3.62
N THR A 210 -17.65 -8.84 -4.22
CA THR A 210 -17.65 -8.44 -5.61
C THR A 210 -18.09 -6.99 -5.72
N THR A 211 -17.39 -6.22 -6.55
CA THR A 211 -17.66 -4.80 -6.78
C THR A 211 -17.78 -4.56 -8.27
N ARG A 212 -18.72 -3.72 -8.65
CA ARG A 212 -18.83 -3.11 -9.98
C ARG A 212 -18.99 -1.61 -9.82
N TYR A 213 -18.33 -0.86 -10.68
CA TYR A 213 -18.40 0.58 -10.76
C TYR A 213 -18.38 0.99 -12.23
N GLY A 214 -19.28 1.88 -12.65
CA GLY A 214 -19.39 2.33 -14.04
C GLY A 214 -18.33 3.36 -14.44
N GLY A 215 -17.63 3.97 -13.47
CA GLY A 215 -16.72 5.09 -13.73
C GLY A 215 -17.46 6.42 -13.79
N TYR A 216 -16.75 7.54 -13.65
CA TYR A 216 -17.35 8.85 -13.87
C TYR A 216 -16.85 9.51 -15.16
N GLN A 217 -15.69 9.11 -15.68
CA GLN A 217 -15.29 9.37 -17.06
C GLN A 217 -15.88 8.30 -17.97
N ASP A 218 -16.04 8.62 -19.26
CA ASP A 218 -16.45 7.65 -20.25
C ASP A 218 -15.50 6.43 -20.25
N GLU A 219 -16.06 5.21 -20.31
CA GLU A 219 -15.29 3.95 -20.36
C GLU A 219 -14.16 3.92 -19.32
N SER A 220 -14.50 4.15 -18.04
CA SER A 220 -13.54 4.17 -16.92
C SER A 220 -13.97 3.29 -15.74
N GLY A 221 -14.84 2.34 -15.98
CA GLY A 221 -15.39 1.45 -14.99
C GLY A 221 -14.44 0.32 -14.57
N TYR A 222 -14.86 -0.44 -13.55
CA TYR A 222 -14.15 -1.65 -13.17
C TYR A 222 -15.08 -2.71 -12.55
N LYS A 223 -14.62 -3.94 -12.59
CA LYS A 223 -15.14 -5.08 -11.84
C LYS A 223 -14.02 -5.68 -11.02
N GLN A 224 -14.30 -5.95 -9.76
CA GLN A 224 -13.31 -6.55 -8.86
C GLN A 224 -13.95 -7.63 -7.99
N GLN A 225 -13.27 -8.76 -7.81
CA GLN A 225 -13.63 -9.84 -6.90
C GLN A 225 -12.46 -10.09 -5.94
N LYS A 226 -12.77 -10.31 -4.66
CA LYS A 226 -11.79 -10.70 -3.64
C LYS A 226 -12.38 -11.77 -2.74
N ALA A 227 -11.53 -12.70 -2.32
CA ALA A 227 -11.91 -13.72 -1.34
C ALA A 227 -10.74 -14.02 -0.42
N THR A 228 -11.04 -14.31 0.84
CA THR A 228 -10.07 -14.71 1.86
C THR A 228 -10.64 -15.87 2.66
N LEU A 229 -9.91 -16.98 2.71
CA LEU A 229 -10.14 -18.11 3.61
C LEU A 229 -9.11 -18.04 4.73
N ARG A 230 -9.56 -18.03 5.98
CA ARG A 230 -8.72 -18.00 7.18
C ARG A 230 -8.86 -19.31 7.95
N LEU A 231 -7.74 -19.83 8.47
CA LEU A 231 -7.67 -20.96 9.40
C LEU A 231 -6.98 -20.50 10.68
N ASP A 232 -7.57 -20.81 11.84
CA ASP A 232 -6.92 -20.72 13.14
C ASP A 232 -7.18 -22.03 13.89
N HIS A 233 -6.12 -22.79 14.18
CA HIS A 233 -6.22 -24.14 14.74
C HIS A 233 -5.09 -24.39 15.74
N GLU A 234 -5.39 -25.13 16.80
CA GLU A 234 -4.37 -25.63 17.72
C GLU A 234 -4.11 -27.12 17.43
N TRP A 235 -2.85 -27.47 17.15
CA TRP A 235 -2.40 -28.81 16.90
C TRP A 235 -1.31 -29.20 17.89
N GLN A 236 -1.65 -30.00 18.89
CA GLN A 236 -0.76 -30.34 20.01
C GLN A 236 -0.28 -29.08 20.76
N SER A 237 1.03 -28.75 20.65
CA SER A 237 1.63 -27.54 21.22
C SER A 237 1.89 -26.46 20.20
N TRP A 238 1.41 -26.61 18.97
CA TRP A 238 1.53 -25.63 17.90
C TRP A 238 0.23 -24.86 17.71
N ARG A 239 0.31 -23.56 17.61
CA ARG A 239 -0.74 -22.73 17.02
C ARG A 239 -0.50 -22.69 15.53
N VAL A 240 -1.52 -22.99 14.77
CA VAL A 240 -1.48 -22.98 13.29
C VAL A 240 -2.48 -21.94 12.83
N ALA A 241 -1.98 -20.86 12.26
CA ALA A 241 -2.79 -19.83 11.65
C ALA A 241 -2.46 -19.79 10.15
N GLY A 242 -3.42 -19.49 9.29
CA GLY A 242 -3.13 -19.39 7.88
C GLY A 242 -4.21 -18.67 7.10
N ALA A 243 -3.84 -18.16 5.92
CA ALA A 243 -4.80 -17.58 5.00
C ALA A 243 -4.52 -18.04 3.56
N LEU A 244 -5.60 -18.12 2.79
CA LEU A 244 -5.59 -18.26 1.35
C LEU A 244 -6.41 -17.11 0.76
N GLU A 245 -5.83 -16.35 -0.14
CA GLU A 245 -6.41 -15.13 -0.66
C GLU A 245 -6.37 -15.10 -2.19
N GLY A 246 -7.42 -14.49 -2.76
CA GLY A 246 -7.50 -14.26 -4.19
C GLY A 246 -8.10 -12.89 -4.50
N SER A 247 -7.60 -12.26 -5.55
CA SER A 247 -8.09 -11.00 -6.11
C SER A 247 -8.13 -11.09 -7.64
N ASN A 248 -9.18 -10.55 -8.23
CA ASN A 248 -9.31 -10.37 -9.68
C ASN A 248 -9.81 -8.95 -9.95
N LEU A 249 -9.21 -8.28 -10.92
CA LEU A 249 -9.56 -6.94 -11.38
C LEU A 249 -9.65 -6.93 -12.90
N ASP A 250 -10.76 -6.39 -13.41
CA ASP A 250 -11.02 -6.08 -14.82
C ASP A 250 -11.39 -4.59 -14.85
N GLN A 251 -10.54 -3.74 -15.43
CA GLN A 251 -10.62 -2.29 -15.31
C GLN A 251 -10.38 -1.60 -16.65
N GLU A 252 -11.28 -0.68 -17.01
CA GLU A 252 -11.08 0.34 -18.02
C GLU A 252 -10.22 1.49 -17.44
N THR A 253 -9.40 2.14 -18.28
CA THR A 253 -8.40 3.11 -17.80
C THR A 253 -8.45 4.39 -18.63
N ALA A 254 -9.05 5.46 -18.13
CA ALA A 254 -9.20 6.71 -18.86
C ALA A 254 -7.90 7.48 -19.09
N GLY A 255 -6.98 7.44 -18.13
CA GLY A 255 -5.74 8.20 -18.20
C GLY A 255 -5.88 9.61 -17.60
N TYR A 256 -5.16 10.57 -18.15
CA TYR A 256 -5.14 11.97 -17.72
C TYR A 256 -5.72 12.88 -18.80
N ILE A 257 -6.36 13.96 -18.36
CA ILE A 257 -6.75 15.08 -19.23
C ILE A 257 -5.62 16.11 -19.29
N ARG A 258 -5.59 16.94 -20.36
CA ARG A 258 -4.54 17.92 -20.62
C ARG A 258 -5.08 19.35 -20.61
N GLY A 259 -4.22 20.28 -20.22
CA GLY A 259 -4.51 21.71 -20.27
C GLY A 259 -4.39 22.35 -18.88
N PHE A 260 -4.10 23.63 -18.82
CA PHE A 260 -4.01 24.36 -17.57
C PHE A 260 -5.38 24.39 -16.89
N GLU A 261 -5.44 23.88 -15.64
CA GLU A 261 -6.66 23.81 -14.80
C GLU A 261 -7.86 23.09 -15.47
N SER A 262 -7.62 22.20 -16.44
CA SER A 262 -8.69 21.45 -17.15
C SER A 262 -9.55 20.59 -16.20
N TYR A 263 -9.04 20.27 -15.01
CA TYR A 263 -9.82 19.57 -13.98
C TYR A 263 -10.96 20.38 -13.37
N GLN A 264 -11.03 21.70 -13.66
CA GLN A 264 -12.14 22.58 -13.24
C GLN A 264 -13.26 22.67 -14.28
N ASP A 265 -13.03 22.17 -15.49
CA ASP A 265 -14.01 22.12 -16.57
C ASP A 265 -14.83 20.82 -16.48
N ASP A 266 -16.14 20.94 -16.31
CA ASP A 266 -17.03 19.81 -16.08
C ASP A 266 -17.07 18.85 -17.28
N ASP A 267 -17.07 19.37 -18.51
CA ASP A 267 -17.10 18.54 -19.72
C ASP A 267 -15.74 17.81 -19.87
N ALA A 268 -14.63 18.51 -19.67
CA ALA A 268 -13.28 17.92 -19.77
C ALA A 268 -13.03 16.83 -18.73
N ARG A 269 -13.62 16.94 -17.54
CA ARG A 269 -13.49 15.94 -16.48
C ARG A 269 -14.15 14.60 -16.81
N GLU A 270 -15.16 14.58 -17.66
CA GLU A 270 -15.87 13.37 -18.08
C GLU A 270 -15.20 12.69 -19.29
N GLU A 271 -14.35 13.42 -20.03
CA GLU A 271 -13.66 12.88 -21.20
C GLU A 271 -12.71 11.73 -20.87
N ASN A 272 -12.72 10.69 -21.71
CA ASN A 272 -11.72 9.66 -21.73
C ASN A 272 -10.87 9.75 -23.01
N PRO A 273 -9.63 10.25 -22.93
CA PRO A 273 -8.76 10.33 -24.10
C PRO A 273 -8.21 8.97 -24.58
N ASN A 274 -8.47 7.88 -23.86
CA ASN A 274 -7.93 6.55 -24.15
C ASN A 274 -8.98 5.45 -23.88
N PRO A 275 -10.13 5.44 -24.64
CA PRO A 275 -11.22 4.51 -24.38
C PRO A 275 -10.82 3.03 -24.54
N GLU A 276 -9.77 2.73 -25.31
CA GLU A 276 -9.22 1.40 -25.49
C GLU A 276 -8.32 0.92 -24.35
N ALA A 277 -8.01 1.79 -23.38
CA ALA A 277 -7.06 1.45 -22.32
C ALA A 277 -7.70 0.60 -21.22
N TYR A 278 -6.95 -0.38 -20.77
CA TYR A 278 -7.39 -1.35 -19.76
C TYR A 278 -6.28 -1.80 -18.86
N ARG A 279 -6.65 -2.42 -17.74
CA ARG A 279 -5.77 -3.13 -16.80
C ARG A 279 -6.51 -4.34 -16.25
N ASP A 280 -6.06 -5.51 -16.61
CA ASP A 280 -6.53 -6.79 -16.09
C ASP A 280 -5.47 -7.37 -15.16
N ALA A 281 -5.88 -7.76 -13.97
CA ALA A 281 -4.94 -8.30 -13.00
C ALA A 281 -5.61 -9.37 -12.13
N TRP A 282 -4.85 -10.38 -11.79
CA TRP A 282 -5.25 -11.34 -10.76
C TRP A 282 -4.08 -11.65 -9.84
N SER A 283 -4.39 -12.01 -8.61
CA SER A 283 -3.43 -12.51 -7.65
C SER A 283 -4.02 -13.63 -6.80
N ALA A 284 -3.17 -14.56 -6.43
CA ALA A 284 -3.48 -15.60 -5.45
C ALA A 284 -2.26 -15.81 -4.55
N ARG A 285 -2.49 -15.92 -3.25
CA ARG A 285 -1.43 -16.14 -2.26
C ARG A 285 -1.94 -16.94 -1.09
N GLY A 286 -1.03 -17.60 -0.42
CA GLY A 286 -1.35 -18.37 0.78
C GLY A 286 -0.16 -18.53 1.69
N HIS A 287 -0.44 -18.67 2.98
CA HIS A 287 0.57 -18.92 4.00
C HIS A 287 0.00 -19.79 5.12
N LEU A 288 0.91 -20.43 5.84
CA LEU A 288 0.64 -21.06 7.12
C LEU A 288 1.66 -20.53 8.14
N ASP A 289 1.22 -20.08 9.28
CA ASP A 289 2.03 -19.62 10.40
C ASP A 289 1.97 -20.69 11.50
N PHE A 290 3.06 -21.42 11.70
CA PHE A 290 3.22 -22.37 12.78
C PHE A 290 3.98 -21.71 13.92
N SER A 291 3.32 -21.47 15.05
CA SER A 291 3.98 -20.91 16.21
C SER A 291 3.86 -21.81 17.44
N ARG A 292 4.90 -21.79 18.27
CA ARG A 292 4.98 -22.63 19.46
C ARG A 292 5.80 -21.95 20.53
N ASP A 293 5.33 -22.06 21.78
CA ASP A 293 6.07 -21.58 22.94
C ASP A 293 7.38 -22.36 23.11
N TRP A 294 8.46 -21.63 23.38
CA TRP A 294 9.79 -22.15 23.56
C TRP A 294 10.35 -21.74 24.90
N ARG A 295 10.73 -22.74 25.70
CA ARG A 295 11.29 -22.58 27.06
C ARG A 295 10.45 -21.69 28.01
N GLY A 296 9.15 -21.53 27.77
CA GLY A 296 8.22 -20.77 28.62
C GLY A 296 8.38 -19.25 28.57
N THR A 297 9.39 -18.70 27.89
CA THR A 297 9.66 -17.25 27.80
C THR A 297 9.86 -16.75 26.38
N GLY A 298 9.70 -17.61 25.39
CA GLY A 298 9.89 -17.28 23.99
C GLY A 298 8.97 -18.08 23.08
N GLU A 299 9.10 -17.85 21.78
CA GLU A 299 8.32 -18.47 20.73
C GLU A 299 9.22 -18.83 19.53
N ILE A 300 8.93 -19.93 18.89
CA ILE A 300 9.43 -20.27 17.56
C ILE A 300 8.26 -20.10 16.58
N SER A 301 8.50 -19.42 15.47
CA SER A 301 7.55 -19.23 14.38
C SER A 301 8.16 -19.63 13.05
N LEU A 302 7.39 -20.37 12.24
CA LEU A 302 7.74 -20.79 10.89
C LEU A 302 6.57 -20.44 9.99
N LYS A 303 6.79 -19.61 8.96
CA LYS A 303 5.75 -19.14 8.04
C LYS A 303 6.14 -19.44 6.59
N PRO A 304 5.93 -20.67 6.08
CA PRO A 304 5.96 -20.93 4.65
C PRO A 304 4.83 -20.19 3.94
N TYR A 305 5.12 -19.71 2.72
CA TYR A 305 4.15 -18.99 1.89
C TYR A 305 4.40 -19.26 0.39
N TRP A 306 3.37 -18.99 -0.37
CA TRP A 306 3.44 -18.90 -1.82
C TRP A 306 2.60 -17.72 -2.31
N ARG A 307 2.93 -17.19 -3.49
CA ARG A 307 2.16 -16.17 -4.19
C ARG A 307 2.31 -16.33 -5.69
N SER A 308 1.26 -15.96 -6.41
CA SER A 308 1.26 -15.92 -7.87
C SER A 308 0.37 -14.78 -8.33
N ASN A 309 0.79 -14.05 -9.33
CA ASN A 309 0.01 -12.96 -9.91
C ASN A 309 0.36 -12.74 -11.37
N SER A 310 -0.56 -12.09 -12.08
CA SER A 310 -0.36 -11.60 -13.43
C SER A 310 -1.12 -10.31 -13.62
N MET A 311 -0.56 -9.41 -14.42
CA MET A 311 -1.17 -8.15 -14.80
C MET A 311 -0.88 -7.86 -16.26
N THR A 312 -1.92 -7.53 -17.01
CA THR A 312 -1.81 -7.05 -18.40
C THR A 312 -2.46 -5.69 -18.49
N PHE A 313 -1.79 -4.72 -19.11
CA PHE A 313 -2.33 -3.38 -19.27
C PHE A 313 -1.79 -2.67 -20.51
N LEU A 314 -2.61 -1.78 -21.07
CA LEU A 314 -2.18 -0.86 -22.12
C LEU A 314 -1.45 0.33 -21.49
N GLN A 315 -0.25 0.63 -21.98
CA GLN A 315 0.53 1.80 -21.55
C GLN A 315 -0.01 3.09 -22.21
N HIS A 316 -1.24 3.45 -21.90
CA HIS A 316 -1.95 4.59 -22.50
C HIS A 316 -1.27 5.94 -22.29
N TYR A 317 -0.43 6.07 -21.26
CA TYR A 317 0.37 7.27 -20.96
C TYR A 317 1.53 7.48 -21.92
N LEU A 318 1.85 6.49 -22.77
CA LEU A 318 2.86 6.57 -23.84
C LEU A 318 2.16 6.68 -25.20
N PRO A 319 2.68 7.55 -26.11
CA PRO A 319 1.98 7.77 -27.38
C PRO A 319 1.95 6.53 -28.30
N TRP A 320 2.85 5.58 -28.13
CA TRP A 320 2.89 4.33 -28.92
C TRP A 320 2.05 3.19 -28.33
N LYS A 321 1.44 3.37 -27.15
CA LYS A 321 0.45 2.50 -26.53
C LYS A 321 0.80 1.01 -26.54
N ALA A 322 2.00 0.67 -26.07
CA ALA A 322 2.39 -0.73 -25.93
C ALA A 322 1.54 -1.44 -24.86
N THR A 323 1.32 -2.73 -25.06
CA THR A 323 0.72 -3.61 -24.04
C THR A 323 1.83 -4.32 -23.28
N GLU A 324 1.76 -4.27 -21.95
CA GLU A 324 2.69 -4.97 -21.06
C GLU A 324 1.94 -6.07 -20.28
N THR A 325 2.51 -7.26 -20.26
CA THR A 325 2.13 -8.34 -19.34
C THR A 325 3.30 -8.62 -18.41
N ASN A 326 3.08 -8.51 -17.11
CA ASN A 326 4.06 -8.95 -16.11
C ASN A 326 3.43 -9.97 -15.16
N GLN A 327 4.22 -10.96 -14.77
CA GLN A 327 3.77 -12.01 -13.88
C GLN A 327 4.91 -12.52 -13.03
N HIS A 328 4.59 -13.04 -11.86
CA HIS A 328 5.55 -13.79 -11.06
C HIS A 328 4.88 -14.85 -10.18
N ARG A 329 5.65 -15.89 -9.87
CA ARG A 329 5.30 -16.94 -8.94
C ARG A 329 6.44 -17.09 -7.94
N SER A 330 6.10 -17.17 -6.66
CA SER A 330 7.09 -17.25 -5.58
C SER A 330 6.73 -18.30 -4.56
N ILE A 331 7.77 -18.88 -3.96
CA ILE A 331 7.69 -19.63 -2.71
C ILE A 331 8.69 -19.06 -1.72
N GLY A 332 8.33 -19.05 -0.44
CA GLY A 332 9.24 -18.53 0.58
C GLY A 332 8.97 -19.06 1.96
N LEU A 333 9.89 -18.74 2.85
CA LEU A 333 9.83 -19.11 4.25
C LEU A 333 10.34 -17.93 5.11
N GLN A 334 9.56 -17.54 6.09
CA GLN A 334 10.01 -16.70 7.19
C GLN A 334 10.13 -17.57 8.43
N ALA A 335 11.32 -17.61 9.04
CA ALA A 335 11.57 -18.34 10.27
C ALA A 335 12.06 -17.38 11.35
N MET A 336 11.52 -17.48 12.54
CA MET A 336 11.90 -16.61 13.66
C MET A 336 11.88 -17.39 14.96
N ILE A 337 12.82 -17.02 15.83
CA ILE A 337 12.84 -17.40 17.24
C ILE A 337 12.95 -16.13 18.06
N ASN A 338 12.18 -16.04 19.13
CA ASN A 338 12.28 -14.94 20.08
C ASN A 338 12.32 -15.45 21.52
N GLY A 339 12.72 -14.58 22.42
CA GLY A 339 12.73 -14.87 23.85
C GLY A 339 12.73 -13.58 24.65
N ARG A 340 12.30 -13.68 25.91
CA ARG A 340 12.29 -12.57 26.85
C ARG A 340 12.76 -13.02 28.23
N SER A 341 13.60 -12.23 28.85
CA SER A 341 13.90 -12.26 30.28
C SER A 341 13.32 -11.00 30.93
N ASP A 342 13.52 -10.80 32.23
CA ASP A 342 12.98 -9.64 32.96
C ASP A 342 13.30 -8.29 32.30
N ARG A 343 14.47 -8.15 31.69
CA ARG A 343 14.97 -6.89 31.14
C ARG A 343 15.41 -6.94 29.68
N LEU A 344 15.51 -8.12 29.10
CA LEU A 344 16.01 -8.28 27.74
C LEU A 344 15.03 -9.11 26.91
N GLY A 345 14.42 -8.48 25.91
CA GLY A 345 13.77 -9.15 24.81
C GLY A 345 14.74 -9.28 23.63
N TRP A 346 14.65 -10.38 22.91
CA TRP A 346 15.43 -10.59 21.70
C TRP A 346 14.66 -11.42 20.69
N ARG A 347 14.99 -11.23 19.44
CA ARG A 347 14.51 -12.05 18.32
C ARG A 347 15.59 -12.21 17.29
N ALA A 348 15.59 -13.35 16.62
CA ALA A 348 16.46 -13.63 15.48
C ALA A 348 15.65 -14.39 14.44
N GLY A 349 15.91 -14.12 13.18
CA GLY A 349 15.15 -14.73 12.10
C GLY A 349 15.95 -14.86 10.81
N MET A 350 15.36 -15.63 9.90
CA MET A 350 15.88 -15.86 8.56
C MET A 350 14.70 -15.87 7.58
N ASP A 351 14.88 -15.21 6.44
CA ASP A 351 13.92 -15.18 5.35
C ASP A 351 14.55 -15.75 4.08
N VAL A 352 13.78 -16.55 3.35
CA VAL A 352 14.13 -17.07 2.03
C VAL A 352 12.96 -16.84 1.10
N ASP A 353 13.22 -16.32 -0.10
CA ASP A 353 12.24 -16.14 -1.17
C ASP A 353 12.86 -16.58 -2.50
N HIS A 354 12.17 -17.40 -3.23
CA HIS A 354 12.50 -17.78 -4.60
C HIS A 354 11.35 -17.38 -5.51
N THR A 355 11.64 -16.67 -6.58
CA THR A 355 10.66 -16.11 -7.51
C THR A 355 11.06 -16.35 -8.95
N GLU A 356 10.15 -16.91 -9.73
CA GLU A 356 10.17 -16.94 -11.18
C GLU A 356 9.28 -15.78 -11.68
N GLY A 357 9.84 -14.84 -12.41
CA GLY A 357 9.12 -13.67 -12.94
C GLY A 357 9.35 -13.49 -14.43
N SER A 358 8.42 -12.84 -15.11
CA SER A 358 8.55 -12.51 -16.53
C SER A 358 7.92 -11.16 -16.87
N LEU A 359 8.41 -10.57 -17.94
CA LEU A 359 7.83 -9.39 -18.57
C LEU A 359 7.79 -9.56 -20.09
N PHE A 360 6.60 -9.35 -20.65
CA PHE A 360 6.37 -9.30 -22.08
C PHE A 360 5.75 -7.96 -22.46
N GLU A 361 6.42 -7.20 -23.34
CA GLU A 361 5.92 -5.94 -23.88
C GLU A 361 5.84 -6.01 -25.40
N THR A 362 4.69 -5.67 -25.94
CA THR A 362 4.45 -5.65 -27.38
C THR A 362 3.65 -4.43 -27.80
N GLN A 363 3.87 -3.95 -29.02
CA GLN A 363 3.15 -2.86 -29.63
C GLN A 363 2.39 -3.35 -30.87
N ALA A 364 1.08 -3.09 -30.93
CA ALA A 364 0.24 -3.59 -32.01
C ALA A 364 0.39 -2.79 -33.31
N GLU A 365 0.60 -1.48 -33.19
CA GLU A 365 0.64 -0.56 -34.35
C GLU A 365 2.00 0.14 -34.44
N PHE A 366 2.50 0.30 -35.67
CA PHE A 366 3.71 1.06 -35.92
C PHE A 366 3.52 2.54 -35.56
N PHE A 367 4.37 3.06 -34.68
CA PHE A 367 4.36 4.48 -34.30
C PHE A 367 5.44 5.27 -35.00
N SER A 368 6.68 4.78 -34.96
CA SER A 368 7.82 5.38 -35.65
C SER A 368 8.98 4.37 -35.83
N PRO A 369 10.00 4.65 -36.66
CA PRO A 369 11.15 3.77 -36.75
C PRO A 369 11.89 3.52 -35.41
N ASN A 370 11.77 4.44 -34.46
CA ASN A 370 12.37 4.33 -33.12
C ASN A 370 11.42 3.69 -32.08
N GLN A 371 10.14 3.55 -32.39
CA GLN A 371 9.11 2.84 -31.65
C GLN A 371 8.31 1.98 -32.64
N PRO A 372 8.87 0.84 -33.06
CA PRO A 372 8.23 -0.05 -34.03
C PRO A 372 7.10 -0.86 -33.39
N ASP A 373 6.25 -1.41 -34.24
CA ASP A 373 5.36 -2.49 -33.85
C ASP A 373 6.14 -3.78 -33.56
N GLY A 374 5.49 -4.72 -32.88
CA GLY A 374 6.07 -6.00 -32.49
C GLY A 374 6.55 -6.04 -31.04
N VAL A 375 7.41 -7.02 -30.74
CA VAL A 375 7.90 -7.28 -29.39
C VAL A 375 9.02 -6.31 -29.03
N HIS A 376 8.84 -5.57 -27.95
CA HIS A 376 9.85 -4.68 -27.38
C HIS A 376 10.75 -5.43 -26.39
N TYR A 377 10.14 -6.11 -25.42
CA TYR A 377 10.83 -6.92 -24.43
C TYR A 377 10.10 -8.25 -24.26
N ASP A 378 10.87 -9.30 -24.06
CA ASP A 378 10.41 -10.63 -23.67
C ASP A 378 11.53 -11.28 -22.88
N TYR A 379 11.32 -11.41 -21.56
CA TYR A 379 12.34 -11.93 -20.66
C TYR A 379 11.76 -12.63 -19.44
N GLU A 380 12.56 -13.51 -18.87
CA GLU A 380 12.32 -14.16 -17.58
C GLU A 380 13.44 -13.79 -16.59
N VAL A 381 13.13 -13.80 -15.31
CA VAL A 381 14.10 -13.61 -14.24
C VAL A 381 13.80 -14.57 -13.10
N ASP A 382 14.80 -15.41 -12.78
CA ASP A 382 14.81 -16.14 -11.52
C ASP A 382 15.45 -15.27 -10.46
N ALA A 383 14.74 -15.01 -9.37
CA ALA A 383 15.19 -14.14 -8.28
C ALA A 383 15.22 -14.93 -6.96
N ASP A 384 16.37 -14.88 -6.29
CA ASP A 384 16.57 -15.44 -4.95
C ASP A 384 16.87 -14.34 -3.96
N SER A 385 16.20 -14.37 -2.81
CA SER A 385 16.52 -13.51 -1.66
C SER A 385 16.79 -14.38 -0.43
N LEU A 386 17.91 -14.11 0.24
CA LEU A 386 18.30 -14.76 1.48
C LEU A 386 18.69 -13.69 2.49
N ALA A 387 18.07 -13.73 3.67
CA ALA A 387 18.36 -12.77 4.71
C ALA A 387 18.42 -13.39 6.10
N ALA A 388 19.21 -12.76 6.97
CA ALA A 388 19.24 -13.05 8.40
C ALA A 388 19.17 -11.74 9.19
N PHE A 389 18.46 -11.75 10.30
CA PHE A 389 18.33 -10.57 11.15
C PHE A 389 18.31 -10.93 12.64
N THR A 390 18.67 -9.94 13.45
CA THR A 390 18.46 -9.98 14.89
C THR A 390 18.03 -8.62 15.40
N HIS A 391 17.26 -8.62 16.48
CA HIS A 391 16.80 -7.41 17.17
C HIS A 391 16.76 -7.67 18.67
N VAL A 392 17.14 -6.69 19.45
CA VAL A 392 17.09 -6.71 20.90
C VAL A 392 16.35 -5.49 21.43
N ASP A 393 15.55 -5.69 22.47
CA ASP A 393 14.92 -4.67 23.30
C ASP A 393 15.40 -4.84 24.74
N TRP A 394 16.09 -3.83 25.29
CA TRP A 394 16.69 -3.87 26.62
C TRP A 394 16.09 -2.79 27.51
N SER A 395 15.36 -3.21 28.55
CA SER A 395 14.88 -2.33 29.62
C SER A 395 16.03 -1.97 30.56
N ILE A 396 16.72 -0.84 30.29
CA ILE A 396 17.83 -0.31 31.10
C ILE A 396 17.30 -0.04 32.51
N THR A 397 16.11 0.55 32.60
CA THR A 397 15.33 0.75 33.84
C THR A 397 13.85 0.46 33.56
N GLU A 398 12.97 0.59 34.55
CA GLU A 398 11.52 0.50 34.34
C GLU A 398 10.97 1.56 33.38
N ARG A 399 11.70 2.64 33.15
CA ARG A 399 11.27 3.77 32.29
C ARG A 399 12.08 3.93 31.01
N TRP A 400 13.29 3.40 30.95
CA TRP A 400 14.17 3.55 29.81
C TRP A 400 14.35 2.22 29.11
N GLN A 401 14.07 2.18 27.82
CA GLN A 401 14.29 1.04 26.94
C GLN A 401 15.22 1.44 25.79
N PHE A 402 16.15 0.57 25.48
CA PHE A 402 17.04 0.66 24.32
C PHE A 402 16.71 -0.48 23.36
N ASP A 403 16.61 -0.16 22.08
CA ASP A 403 16.31 -1.09 21.00
C ASP A 403 17.44 -1.04 19.98
N ALA A 404 17.85 -2.20 19.47
CA ALA A 404 18.84 -2.31 18.40
C ALA A 404 18.52 -3.50 17.50
N GLY A 405 18.69 -3.30 16.19
CA GLY A 405 18.47 -4.35 15.21
C GLY A 405 19.45 -4.25 14.05
N ILE A 406 19.77 -5.40 13.46
CA ILE A 406 20.58 -5.51 12.24
C ILE A 406 20.03 -6.63 11.37
N ARG A 407 20.10 -6.43 10.04
CA ARG A 407 19.80 -7.42 9.00
C ARG A 407 20.88 -7.36 7.93
N ILE A 408 21.21 -8.52 7.40
CA ILE A 408 21.98 -8.70 6.18
C ILE A 408 21.10 -9.43 5.18
N GLU A 409 21.19 -9.04 3.92
CA GLU A 409 20.36 -9.62 2.85
C GLU A 409 21.17 -9.72 1.56
N GLU A 410 21.04 -10.84 0.87
CA GLU A 410 21.56 -11.04 -0.47
C GLU A 410 20.37 -11.22 -1.41
N THR A 411 20.33 -10.44 -2.51
CA THR A 411 19.38 -10.57 -3.60
C THR A 411 20.13 -10.92 -4.88
N ARG A 412 19.73 -11.97 -5.57
CA ARG A 412 20.33 -12.44 -6.83
C ARG A 412 19.28 -12.50 -7.91
N TYR A 413 19.66 -12.11 -9.13
CA TYR A 413 18.84 -12.22 -10.33
C TYR A 413 19.59 -13.02 -11.39
N ASP A 414 18.91 -13.98 -12.02
CA ASP A 414 19.33 -14.69 -13.23
C ASP A 414 18.37 -14.28 -14.36
N TYR A 415 18.79 -13.27 -15.13
CA TYR A 415 18.00 -12.71 -16.21
C TYR A 415 18.24 -13.46 -17.51
N GLN A 416 17.15 -13.87 -18.18
CA GLN A 416 17.15 -14.56 -19.45
C GLN A 416 16.38 -13.73 -20.49
N ASN A 417 17.10 -13.21 -21.48
CA ASN A 417 16.49 -12.57 -22.63
C ASN A 417 15.94 -13.65 -23.58
N LEU A 418 14.64 -13.65 -23.85
CA LEU A 418 13.97 -14.59 -24.73
C LEU A 418 13.91 -14.10 -26.20
N THR A 419 14.46 -12.89 -26.46
CA THR A 419 14.56 -12.31 -27.79
C THR A 419 16.02 -12.25 -28.24
N GLY A 420 16.31 -11.60 -29.37
CA GLY A 420 17.69 -11.28 -29.74
C GLY A 420 18.22 -10.09 -28.94
N ASP A 421 19.50 -10.15 -28.56
CA ASP A 421 20.19 -9.06 -27.88
C ASP A 421 20.26 -7.80 -28.74
N GLY A 422 20.20 -6.65 -28.09
CA GLY A 422 20.36 -5.35 -28.74
C GLY A 422 19.05 -4.61 -29.00
N PRO A 423 19.07 -3.60 -29.89
CA PRO A 423 17.89 -2.78 -30.18
C PRO A 423 16.72 -3.60 -30.74
N ALA A 424 15.50 -3.30 -30.32
CA ALA A 424 14.29 -3.90 -30.86
C ALA A 424 13.92 -3.36 -32.25
N CYS A 425 14.53 -2.24 -32.67
CA CYS A 425 14.25 -1.56 -33.94
C CYS A 425 15.09 -2.11 -35.09
N ALA A 426 14.66 -1.82 -36.32
CA ALA A 426 15.47 -2.12 -37.51
C ALA A 426 16.84 -1.39 -37.45
N PRO A 427 17.91 -1.95 -38.06
CA PRO A 427 19.23 -1.34 -38.05
C PRO A 427 19.33 0.07 -38.68
N SER A 428 18.32 0.46 -39.45
CA SER A 428 18.19 1.80 -40.06
C SER A 428 17.60 2.87 -39.11
N ALA A 429 17.10 2.48 -37.92
CA ALA A 429 16.59 3.44 -36.95
C ALA A 429 17.73 4.24 -36.32
N SER A 430 17.59 5.56 -36.25
CA SER A 430 18.63 6.46 -35.75
C SER A 430 18.80 6.40 -34.22
N ALA A 431 17.73 6.08 -33.49
CA ALA A 431 17.71 6.00 -32.03
C ALA A 431 16.57 5.09 -31.60
N CYS A 432 16.82 3.81 -31.40
CA CYS A 432 15.82 2.88 -30.92
C CYS A 432 15.42 3.16 -29.47
N ARG A 433 14.13 3.20 -29.17
CA ARG A 433 13.65 3.38 -27.81
C ARG A 433 13.97 2.20 -26.89
N PHE A 434 14.01 1.00 -27.42
CA PHE A 434 14.03 -0.26 -26.68
C PHE A 434 15.33 -1.01 -26.91
N TYR A 435 16.04 -1.31 -25.83
CA TYR A 435 17.26 -2.11 -25.86
C TYR A 435 17.11 -3.33 -24.95
N ARG A 436 17.44 -4.50 -25.46
CA ARG A 436 17.36 -5.80 -24.80
C ARG A 436 18.77 -6.21 -24.40
N PRO A 437 19.14 -6.14 -23.11
CA PRO A 437 20.46 -6.59 -22.68
C PRO A 437 20.62 -8.09 -22.89
N ALA A 438 21.86 -8.56 -23.04
CA ALA A 438 22.19 -9.97 -23.07
C ALA A 438 21.84 -10.63 -21.71
N SER A 439 21.53 -11.91 -21.73
CA SER A 439 21.28 -12.69 -20.51
C SER A 439 22.47 -12.56 -19.55
N GLN A 440 22.18 -12.28 -18.28
CA GLN A 440 23.20 -11.96 -17.26
C GLN A 440 22.73 -12.30 -15.85
N LYS A 441 23.66 -12.27 -14.90
CA LYS A 441 23.38 -12.47 -13.48
C LYS A 441 23.85 -11.27 -12.69
N ASP A 442 22.98 -10.78 -11.82
CA ASP A 442 23.26 -9.66 -10.94
C ASP A 442 23.07 -10.07 -9.48
N SER A 443 23.85 -9.50 -8.56
CA SER A 443 23.72 -9.76 -7.13
C SER A 443 23.97 -8.51 -6.30
N PHE A 444 23.16 -8.31 -5.29
CA PHE A 444 23.20 -7.18 -4.38
C PHE A 444 23.33 -7.72 -2.95
N ASN A 445 24.29 -7.16 -2.18
CA ASN A 445 24.57 -7.54 -0.82
C ASN A 445 24.40 -6.31 0.06
N ASP A 446 23.33 -6.30 0.83
CA ASP A 446 22.90 -5.12 1.57
C ASP A 446 22.85 -5.41 3.07
N TRP A 447 22.99 -4.36 3.87
CA TRP A 447 22.73 -4.41 5.29
C TRP A 447 21.88 -3.23 5.75
N THR A 448 21.13 -3.45 6.80
CA THR A 448 20.31 -2.43 7.45
C THR A 448 20.39 -2.56 8.95
N GLY A 449 20.16 -1.45 9.65
CA GLY A 449 20.17 -1.44 11.10
C GLY A 449 19.34 -0.33 11.68
N ASN A 450 18.99 -0.47 12.96
CA ASN A 450 18.36 0.58 13.73
C ASN A 450 18.85 0.58 15.17
N LEU A 451 18.88 1.77 15.75
CA LEU A 451 19.09 2.02 17.17
C LEU A 451 17.99 2.95 17.67
N ALA A 452 17.40 2.67 18.81
CA ALA A 452 16.43 3.57 19.40
C ALA A 452 16.53 3.60 20.92
N LEU A 453 16.14 4.74 21.49
CA LEU A 453 16.03 4.94 22.92
C LEU A 453 14.65 5.51 23.22
N SER A 454 13.94 4.90 24.15
CA SER A 454 12.61 5.37 24.57
C SER A 454 12.54 5.57 26.09
N HIS A 455 11.74 6.55 26.47
CA HIS A 455 11.40 6.85 27.86
C HIS A 455 9.88 6.72 28.06
N HIS A 456 9.49 5.81 28.92
CA HIS A 456 8.10 5.48 29.21
C HIS A 456 7.67 6.03 30.56
N THR A 457 6.48 6.60 30.60
CA THR A 457 5.73 6.91 31.84
C THR A 457 4.35 6.25 31.74
N ALA A 458 3.54 6.34 32.77
CA ALA A 458 2.20 5.71 32.76
C ALA A 458 1.30 6.17 31.58
N ASN A 459 1.48 7.40 31.12
CA ASN A 459 0.61 8.01 30.11
C ASN A 459 1.34 8.62 28.90
N ARG A 460 2.66 8.41 28.79
CA ARG A 460 3.45 9.02 27.71
C ARG A 460 4.71 8.20 27.39
N THR A 461 5.01 8.08 26.11
CA THR A 461 6.27 7.58 25.58
C THR A 461 6.95 8.67 24.74
N VAL A 462 8.23 8.92 24.98
CA VAL A 462 9.11 9.73 24.14
C VAL A 462 10.20 8.83 23.59
N PHE A 463 10.51 8.96 22.31
CA PHE A 463 11.55 8.15 21.69
C PHE A 463 12.41 8.93 20.70
N ALA A 464 13.64 8.44 20.53
CA ALA A 464 14.56 8.83 19.47
C ALA A 464 15.04 7.57 18.75
N LYS A 465 15.07 7.59 17.42
CA LYS A 465 15.48 6.46 16.57
C LYS A 465 16.43 6.94 15.48
N ALA A 466 17.50 6.19 15.26
CA ALA A 466 18.33 6.25 14.08
C ALA A 466 18.18 4.93 13.31
N ALA A 467 18.02 4.98 12.01
CA ALA A 467 17.84 3.79 11.19
C ALA A 467 18.46 3.98 9.81
N ARG A 468 19.04 2.90 9.26
CA ARG A 468 19.44 2.77 7.88
C ARG A 468 18.53 1.75 7.19
N GLY A 469 18.05 2.07 5.99
CA GLY A 469 17.30 1.19 5.12
C GLY A 469 17.98 1.04 3.76
N PHE A 470 17.56 0.03 2.99
CA PHE A 470 18.03 -0.17 1.62
C PHE A 470 16.91 -0.68 0.71
N ARG A 471 17.16 -0.57 -0.60
CA ARG A 471 16.35 -1.17 -1.66
C ARG A 471 17.25 -1.64 -2.78
N ALA A 472 17.27 -2.93 -3.04
CA ALA A 472 17.92 -3.46 -4.24
C ALA A 472 17.22 -2.96 -5.51
N PRO A 473 17.94 -2.75 -6.64
CA PRO A 473 17.35 -2.40 -7.92
C PRO A 473 16.27 -3.39 -8.34
N GLN A 474 15.23 -2.88 -8.99
CA GLN A 474 14.15 -3.72 -9.50
C GLN A 474 14.50 -4.23 -10.90
N THR A 475 13.93 -5.37 -11.29
CA THR A 475 14.21 -6.01 -12.58
C THR A 475 13.91 -5.11 -13.78
N THR A 476 12.89 -4.24 -13.66
CA THR A 476 12.56 -3.25 -14.69
C THR A 476 13.59 -2.11 -14.78
N GLU A 477 14.30 -1.80 -13.71
CA GLU A 477 15.40 -0.83 -13.72
C GLU A 477 16.66 -1.42 -14.36
N LEU A 478 16.91 -2.70 -14.15
CA LEU A 478 18.09 -3.42 -14.67
C LEU A 478 17.94 -3.84 -16.14
N TYR A 479 16.75 -4.31 -16.55
CA TYR A 479 16.60 -5.08 -17.79
C TYR A 479 15.68 -4.43 -18.83
N ARG A 480 14.95 -3.39 -18.48
CA ARG A 480 14.13 -2.62 -19.42
C ARG A 480 14.88 -1.37 -19.87
N LEU A 481 15.90 -1.57 -20.68
CA LEU A 481 16.85 -0.53 -21.05
C LEU A 481 16.41 0.22 -22.32
N GLN A 482 17.08 1.31 -22.58
CA GLN A 482 16.85 2.15 -23.74
C GLN A 482 18.08 2.20 -24.66
N SER A 483 17.85 2.65 -25.88
CA SER A 483 18.91 2.77 -26.89
C SER A 483 20.12 3.55 -26.35
N GLY A 484 21.29 2.96 -26.53
CA GLY A 484 22.54 3.51 -26.03
C GLY A 484 22.96 2.96 -24.66
N GLN A 485 22.04 2.54 -23.83
CA GLN A 485 22.35 1.87 -22.57
C GLN A 485 22.33 0.36 -22.79
N THR A 486 23.50 -0.26 -22.79
CA THR A 486 23.67 -1.71 -23.02
C THR A 486 23.66 -2.49 -21.71
N ILE A 487 23.90 -1.84 -20.58
CA ILE A 487 23.87 -2.38 -19.24
C ILE A 487 23.43 -1.27 -18.29
N ALA A 488 22.67 -1.61 -17.25
CA ALA A 488 22.42 -0.73 -16.13
C ALA A 488 23.37 -1.09 -14.99
N ASP A 489 24.41 -0.28 -14.81
CA ASP A 489 25.34 -0.38 -13.68
C ASP A 489 24.81 0.52 -12.57
N ILE A 490 23.93 -0.03 -11.74
CA ILE A 490 23.22 0.71 -10.69
C ILE A 490 23.33 -0.02 -9.35
N ASP A 491 23.53 0.76 -8.30
CA ASP A 491 23.67 0.31 -6.93
C ASP A 491 22.31 0.26 -6.20
N SER A 492 22.30 -0.38 -5.04
CA SER A 492 21.14 -0.36 -4.13
C SER A 492 20.94 1.04 -3.55
N GLU A 493 19.69 1.53 -3.59
CA GLU A 493 19.35 2.77 -2.88
C GLU A 493 19.43 2.57 -1.37
N THR A 494 19.96 3.57 -0.66
CA THR A 494 20.00 3.58 0.80
C THR A 494 19.33 4.82 1.37
N VAL A 495 18.85 4.73 2.62
CA VAL A 495 18.33 5.86 3.37
C VAL A 495 18.81 5.82 4.81
N ASP A 496 19.43 6.90 5.27
CA ASP A 496 19.72 7.14 6.67
C ASP A 496 18.67 8.05 7.29
N SER A 497 18.12 7.69 8.44
CA SER A 497 16.98 8.36 9.06
C SER A 497 17.23 8.65 10.53
N LEU A 498 16.83 9.84 10.96
CA LEU A 498 16.69 10.23 12.35
C LEU A 498 15.24 10.59 12.64
N GLU A 499 14.69 10.08 13.73
CA GLU A 499 13.31 10.31 14.15
C GLU A 499 13.25 10.63 15.64
N LEU A 500 12.44 11.63 16.00
CA LEU A 500 12.06 11.96 17.36
C LEU A 500 10.55 11.91 17.47
N GLY A 501 10.01 11.24 18.47
CA GLY A 501 8.57 11.16 18.65
C GLY A 501 8.11 11.21 20.09
N ILE A 502 6.88 11.64 20.26
CA ILE A 502 6.15 11.63 21.51
C ILE A 502 4.71 11.19 21.28
N ARG A 503 4.26 10.23 22.05
CA ARG A 503 2.87 9.80 22.09
C ARG A 503 2.35 9.67 23.50
N GLY A 504 1.04 9.85 23.66
CA GLY A 504 0.47 9.73 24.99
C GLY A 504 -1.01 10.04 25.07
N VAL A 505 -1.49 10.02 26.30
CA VAL A 505 -2.89 10.33 26.67
C VAL A 505 -2.91 11.35 27.79
N ALA A 506 -3.78 12.36 27.66
CA ALA A 506 -3.95 13.43 28.65
C ALA A 506 -5.45 13.78 28.78
N GLY A 507 -6.11 13.28 29.80
CA GLY A 507 -7.58 13.36 29.90
C GLY A 507 -8.22 12.59 28.73
N GLY A 508 -9.17 13.20 28.03
CA GLY A 508 -9.81 12.63 26.83
C GLY A 508 -9.02 12.79 25.53
N LEU A 509 -7.79 13.32 25.57
CA LEU A 509 -6.94 13.59 24.41
C LEU A 509 -5.89 12.48 24.24
N THR A 510 -5.83 11.86 23.06
CA THR A 510 -4.71 11.04 22.59
C THR A 510 -3.89 11.81 21.57
N TYR A 511 -2.58 11.66 21.58
CA TYR A 511 -1.71 12.32 20.62
C TYR A 511 -0.50 11.46 20.24
N ASP A 512 -0.08 11.56 18.98
CA ASP A 512 1.17 11.02 18.46
C ASP A 512 1.79 12.11 17.57
N VAL A 513 3.01 12.52 17.89
CA VAL A 513 3.77 13.52 17.15
C VAL A 513 5.13 12.97 16.83
N ALA A 514 5.54 13.02 15.57
CA ALA A 514 6.87 12.60 15.14
C ALA A 514 7.50 13.66 14.23
N ALA A 515 8.77 13.96 14.48
CA ALA A 515 9.63 14.73 13.59
C ALA A 515 10.67 13.80 13.00
N TYR A 516 10.94 13.89 11.70
CA TYR A 516 11.90 13.05 11.01
C TYR A 516 12.79 13.83 10.05
N TRP A 517 13.98 13.31 9.84
CA TRP A 517 14.92 13.67 8.81
C TRP A 517 15.46 12.41 8.15
N MET A 518 15.49 12.37 6.81
CA MET A 518 15.96 11.23 6.04
C MET A 518 16.84 11.75 4.89
N ALA A 519 18.04 11.20 4.77
CA ALA A 519 18.92 11.38 3.62
C ALA A 519 18.92 10.10 2.80
N LYS A 520 18.62 10.20 1.52
CA LYS A 520 18.59 9.08 0.59
C LYS A 520 19.73 9.22 -0.40
N GLU A 521 20.51 8.16 -0.55
CA GLU A 521 21.69 8.08 -1.42
C GLU A 521 21.46 7.01 -2.49
N ASP A 522 22.22 7.09 -3.58
CA ASP A 522 22.17 6.18 -4.73
C ASP A 522 20.76 6.04 -5.31
N VAL A 523 20.01 7.15 -5.31
CA VAL A 523 18.65 7.16 -5.87
C VAL A 523 18.70 6.77 -7.34
N ILE A 524 17.88 5.78 -7.72
CA ILE A 524 17.75 5.30 -9.09
C ILE A 524 16.74 6.16 -9.84
N PHE A 525 17.15 6.71 -11.00
CA PHE A 525 16.32 7.59 -11.83
C PHE A 525 16.63 7.44 -13.31
N GLN A 526 15.84 8.07 -14.17
CA GLN A 526 16.15 8.22 -15.59
C GLN A 526 16.76 9.60 -15.86
N ASP A 527 17.96 9.59 -16.42
CA ASP A 527 18.65 10.81 -16.86
C ASP A 527 18.03 11.42 -18.15
N ARG A 528 18.62 12.49 -18.67
CA ARG A 528 18.17 13.15 -19.91
C ARG A 528 18.22 12.25 -21.13
N ASP A 529 19.15 11.32 -21.18
CA ASP A 529 19.30 10.32 -22.25
C ASP A 529 18.36 9.12 -22.04
N ARG A 530 17.60 9.14 -20.93
CA ARG A 530 16.67 8.10 -20.47
C ARG A 530 17.37 6.82 -19.98
N TYR A 531 18.62 6.92 -19.59
CA TYR A 531 19.33 5.80 -18.99
C TYR A 531 18.91 5.65 -17.53
N ASN A 532 18.76 4.42 -17.11
CA ASN A 532 18.59 4.12 -15.69
C ASN A 532 19.97 4.23 -15.02
N VAL A 533 20.12 5.16 -14.12
CA VAL A 533 21.36 5.48 -13.42
C VAL A 533 21.07 5.61 -11.91
N SER A 534 22.11 5.41 -11.09
CA SER A 534 22.08 5.66 -9.65
C SER A 534 23.04 6.80 -9.29
N GLY A 535 23.12 7.18 -8.01
CA GLY A 535 24.02 8.20 -7.49
C GLY A 535 23.39 9.58 -7.29
N ALA A 536 22.07 9.71 -7.43
CA ALA A 536 21.36 10.90 -6.98
C ALA A 536 21.17 10.90 -5.45
N GLU A 537 21.07 12.09 -4.87
CA GLU A 537 20.79 12.28 -3.45
C GLU A 537 19.50 13.09 -3.26
N THR A 538 18.71 12.72 -2.25
CA THR A 538 17.51 13.45 -1.88
C THR A 538 17.37 13.56 -0.37
N GLU A 539 16.84 14.68 0.11
CA GLU A 539 16.54 14.94 1.52
C GLU A 539 15.03 14.97 1.76
N HIS A 540 14.58 14.31 2.82
CA HIS A 540 13.20 14.29 3.25
C HIS A 540 13.12 14.63 4.73
N ARG A 541 12.35 15.66 5.10
CA ARG A 541 12.13 16.05 6.49
C ARG A 541 10.71 16.49 6.71
N GLY A 542 10.18 16.17 7.90
CA GLY A 542 8.81 16.54 8.19
C GLY A 542 8.42 16.41 9.64
N LEU A 543 7.20 16.85 9.88
CA LEU A 543 6.47 16.75 11.14
C LEU A 543 5.13 16.09 10.87
N GLU A 544 4.79 15.10 11.68
CA GLU A 544 3.54 14.35 11.63
C GLU A 544 2.80 14.51 12.95
N LEU A 545 1.48 14.65 12.86
CA LEU A 545 0.59 14.78 13.99
C LEU A 545 -0.63 13.88 13.81
N THR A 546 -0.93 13.08 14.82
CA THR A 546 -2.22 12.39 14.96
C THR A 546 -2.84 12.76 16.29
N LEU A 547 -4.10 13.16 16.29
CA LEU A 547 -4.87 13.54 17.47
C LEU A 547 -6.19 12.75 17.52
N GLY A 548 -6.58 12.34 18.71
CA GLY A 548 -7.91 11.85 19.01
C GLY A 548 -8.42 12.52 20.28
N TRP A 549 -9.62 13.10 20.26
CA TRP A 549 -10.20 13.78 21.41
C TRP A 549 -11.65 13.34 21.65
N ILE A 550 -11.89 12.74 22.78
CA ILE A 550 -13.24 12.46 23.27
C ILE A 550 -13.73 13.74 23.98
N ILE A 551 -14.59 14.51 23.31
CA ILE A 551 -15.12 15.79 23.83
C ILE A 551 -16.16 15.51 24.92
N ASN A 552 -17.06 14.56 24.67
CA ASN A 552 -18.06 14.07 25.61
C ASN A 552 -18.65 12.73 25.10
N ASP A 553 -19.70 12.23 25.72
CA ASP A 553 -20.32 10.95 25.37
C ASP A 553 -20.95 10.90 23.97
N VAL A 554 -21.15 12.05 23.32
CA VAL A 554 -21.75 12.17 21.98
C VAL A 554 -20.70 12.54 20.93
N TRP A 555 -19.78 13.43 21.26
CA TRP A 555 -18.87 14.03 20.30
C TRP A 555 -17.43 13.58 20.48
N SER A 556 -16.80 13.15 19.41
CA SER A 556 -15.37 12.94 19.35
C SER A 556 -14.78 13.58 18.08
N LEU A 557 -13.51 13.96 18.18
CA LEU A 557 -12.73 14.55 17.10
C LEU A 557 -11.48 13.69 16.88
N THR A 558 -11.22 13.31 15.65
CA THR A 558 -9.94 12.74 15.25
C THR A 558 -9.33 13.59 14.15
N GLY A 559 -8.01 13.55 14.04
CA GLY A 559 -7.35 14.29 12.98
C GLY A 559 -5.91 13.84 12.80
N ASN A 560 -5.45 13.96 11.58
CA ASN A 560 -4.06 13.79 11.22
C ASN A 560 -3.59 14.93 10.34
N GLY A 561 -2.33 15.26 10.44
CA GLY A 561 -1.70 16.28 9.61
C GLY A 561 -0.24 16.00 9.41
N SER A 562 0.27 16.36 8.26
CA SER A 562 1.66 16.21 7.90
C SER A 562 2.17 17.50 7.29
N TYR A 563 3.37 17.89 7.70
CA TYR A 563 4.19 18.86 7.01
C TYR A 563 5.46 18.18 6.59
N ALA A 564 5.75 18.15 5.30
CA ALA A 564 6.93 17.50 4.76
C ALA A 564 7.61 18.36 3.71
N ARG A 565 8.92 18.29 3.64
CA ARG A 565 9.71 18.88 2.57
C ARG A 565 10.63 17.83 2.02
N HIS A 566 10.50 17.57 0.73
CA HIS A 566 11.30 16.64 -0.05
C HIS A 566 12.08 17.43 -1.07
N ARG A 567 13.40 17.26 -1.15
CA ARG A 567 14.29 18.04 -2.00
C ARG A 567 15.27 17.17 -2.77
N TYR A 568 15.66 17.63 -3.93
CA TYR A 568 16.89 17.19 -4.59
C TYR A 568 18.07 17.75 -3.82
N ASP A 569 19.01 16.89 -3.40
CA ASP A 569 20.20 17.24 -2.63
C ASP A 569 21.50 17.08 -3.43
N SER A 570 21.37 16.78 -4.72
CA SER A 570 22.43 16.73 -5.70
C SER A 570 21.99 17.35 -7.01
N ASP A 571 22.98 17.87 -7.78
CA ASP A 571 22.72 18.42 -9.11
C ASP A 571 22.73 17.29 -10.14
N ILE A 572 21.53 16.78 -10.43
CA ILE A 572 21.32 15.68 -11.36
C ILE A 572 20.57 16.13 -12.60
N GLU A 573 20.89 15.49 -13.73
CA GLU A 573 20.23 15.75 -15.00
C GLU A 573 19.05 14.80 -15.22
N LEU A 574 17.94 15.06 -14.54
CA LEU A 574 16.72 14.28 -14.71
C LEU A 574 16.10 14.47 -16.09
N LEU A 575 15.40 13.44 -16.55
CA LEU A 575 14.52 13.52 -17.70
C LEU A 575 13.49 14.65 -17.51
N GLY A 576 13.54 15.64 -18.41
CA GLY A 576 12.66 16.81 -18.36
C GLY A 576 13.20 18.00 -17.54
N SER A 577 14.29 17.84 -16.78
CA SER A 577 14.93 18.97 -16.08
C SER A 577 15.75 19.85 -17.02
N ARG A 578 15.92 21.12 -16.63
CA ARG A 578 16.78 22.09 -17.33
C ARG A 578 17.60 22.88 -16.31
N GLY A 579 18.93 22.86 -16.46
CA GLY A 579 19.83 23.48 -15.49
C GLY A 579 19.86 22.70 -14.17
N THR A 580 20.39 23.35 -13.12
CA THR A 580 20.48 22.74 -11.80
C THR A 580 19.10 22.64 -11.12
N ILE A 581 18.87 21.51 -10.46
CA ILE A 581 17.66 21.27 -9.65
C ILE A 581 17.99 21.07 -8.18
N GLU A 582 19.28 21.08 -7.80
CA GLU A 582 19.70 20.98 -6.40
C GLU A 582 19.00 22.04 -5.54
N GLY A 583 18.44 21.63 -4.41
CA GLY A 583 17.67 22.45 -3.49
C GLY A 583 16.22 22.72 -3.88
N ASN A 584 15.79 22.33 -5.10
CA ASN A 584 14.39 22.38 -5.50
C ASN A 584 13.57 21.36 -4.70
N ASP A 585 12.30 21.66 -4.51
CA ASP A 585 11.35 20.67 -3.99
C ASP A 585 11.14 19.59 -5.06
N ILE A 586 11.09 18.33 -4.63
CA ILE A 586 10.74 17.24 -5.53
C ILE A 586 9.27 17.39 -5.91
N ASP A 587 8.98 17.25 -7.20
CA ASP A 587 7.64 17.37 -7.75
C ASP A 587 6.69 16.28 -7.23
N THR A 588 5.38 16.46 -7.42
CA THR A 588 4.31 15.57 -6.95
C THR A 588 4.35 15.31 -5.43
N SER A 589 4.67 16.34 -4.67
CA SER A 589 4.81 16.24 -3.21
C SER A 589 4.23 17.48 -2.50
N PRO A 590 2.98 17.42 -2.01
CA PRO A 590 2.39 18.50 -1.23
C PRO A 590 3.16 18.70 0.09
N ARG A 591 3.46 19.97 0.41
CA ARG A 591 4.16 20.28 1.68
C ARG A 591 3.32 20.04 2.92
N HIS A 592 2.01 20.15 2.83
CA HIS A 592 1.11 19.78 3.92
C HIS A 592 -0.18 19.17 3.39
N PHE A 593 -0.64 18.18 4.08
CA PHE A 593 -1.89 17.46 3.82
C PHE A 593 -2.39 16.82 5.11
N GLY A 594 -3.66 16.49 5.14
CA GLY A 594 -4.25 15.83 6.30
C GLY A 594 -5.77 15.76 6.24
N SER A 595 -6.35 15.30 7.33
CA SER A 595 -7.79 15.20 7.49
C SER A 595 -8.23 15.38 8.94
N ILE A 596 -9.43 15.90 9.13
CA ILE A 596 -10.10 16.04 10.43
C ILE A 596 -11.48 15.40 10.31
N GLN A 597 -11.83 14.54 11.28
CA GLN A 597 -13.12 13.88 11.37
C GLN A 597 -13.81 14.31 12.68
N LEU A 598 -14.97 14.91 12.56
CA LEU A 598 -15.88 15.18 13.67
C LEU A 598 -16.94 14.07 13.68
N MET A 599 -16.98 13.30 14.76
CA MET A 599 -17.90 12.18 14.91
C MET A 599 -18.95 12.50 15.99
N ALA A 600 -20.18 12.10 15.72
CA ALA A 600 -21.30 12.18 16.65
C ALA A 600 -21.96 10.81 16.79
N ASP A 601 -22.03 10.29 18.03
CA ASP A 601 -22.71 9.07 18.38
C ASP A 601 -23.94 9.38 19.24
N PHE A 602 -25.12 9.09 18.74
CA PHE A 602 -26.37 9.35 19.43
C PHE A 602 -27.41 8.26 19.13
N ALA A 603 -28.54 8.31 19.78
CA ALA A 603 -29.63 7.37 19.54
C ALA A 603 -30.76 8.06 18.77
N SER A 604 -31.27 7.40 17.74
CA SER A 604 -32.49 7.79 17.02
C SER A 604 -33.54 6.70 17.19
N ARG A 605 -34.70 7.05 17.72
CA ARG A 605 -35.80 6.10 18.03
C ARG A 605 -35.36 4.95 18.94
N GLY A 606 -34.39 5.20 19.85
CA GLY A 606 -33.82 4.20 20.75
C GLY A 606 -32.80 3.26 20.12
N GLN A 607 -32.39 3.51 18.87
CA GLN A 607 -31.34 2.75 18.14
C GLN A 607 -30.10 3.61 17.95
N PRO A 608 -28.88 3.00 17.98
CA PRO A 608 -27.64 3.73 17.70
C PRO A 608 -27.66 4.39 16.33
N LEU A 609 -27.16 5.62 16.29
CA LEU A 609 -26.93 6.38 15.07
C LEU A 609 -25.60 7.10 15.22
N SER A 610 -24.67 6.84 14.31
CA SER A 610 -23.41 7.56 14.21
C SER A 610 -23.35 8.39 12.94
N ALA A 611 -22.70 9.55 13.02
CA ALA A 611 -22.41 10.40 11.87
C ALA A 611 -21.01 10.94 11.97
N GLU A 612 -20.28 10.99 10.86
CA GLU A 612 -18.93 11.51 10.74
C GLU A 612 -18.88 12.53 9.61
N LEU A 613 -18.41 13.73 9.93
CA LEU A 613 -18.06 14.76 8.94
C LEU A 613 -16.55 14.82 8.83
N GLU A 614 -16.01 14.59 7.65
CA GLU A 614 -14.58 14.63 7.36
C GLU A 614 -14.24 15.81 6.46
N TRP A 615 -13.26 16.61 6.88
CA TRP A 615 -12.58 17.59 6.06
C TRP A 615 -11.19 17.07 5.73
N LEU A 616 -10.87 16.94 4.43
CA LEU A 616 -9.58 16.53 3.89
C LEU A 616 -8.98 17.68 3.10
N TRP A 617 -7.68 17.92 3.23
CA TRP A 617 -6.96 18.92 2.44
C TRP A 617 -5.64 18.40 1.92
N VAL A 618 -5.29 18.83 0.72
CA VAL A 618 -4.00 18.64 0.05
C VAL A 618 -3.53 20.02 -0.42
N ALA A 619 -2.39 20.46 0.08
CA ALA A 619 -1.83 21.75 -0.32
C ALA A 619 -1.28 21.69 -1.76
N LYS A 620 -1.02 22.88 -2.28
CA LYS A 620 -0.34 23.05 -3.57
C LYS A 620 1.03 22.37 -3.61
N TYR A 621 1.42 21.91 -4.80
CA TYR A 621 2.72 21.28 -5.04
C TYR A 621 3.22 21.49 -6.47
N TRP A 622 4.52 21.30 -6.66
CA TRP A 622 5.17 21.42 -7.96
C TRP A 622 4.90 20.21 -8.85
N LEU A 623 4.79 20.45 -10.16
CA LEU A 623 4.47 19.44 -11.17
C LEU A 623 5.69 19.03 -12.01
N ASP A 624 6.85 19.68 -11.82
CA ASP A 624 8.08 19.45 -12.55
C ASP A 624 9.31 19.69 -11.67
N PRO A 625 10.46 19.04 -11.97
CA PRO A 625 11.67 19.17 -11.15
C PRO A 625 12.26 20.58 -11.10
N ASN A 626 11.94 21.45 -12.06
CA ASN A 626 12.40 22.83 -12.10
C ASN A 626 11.54 23.77 -11.26
N ASN A 627 10.47 23.30 -10.64
CA ASN A 627 9.51 24.09 -9.85
C ASN A 627 8.92 25.28 -10.65
N GLN A 628 8.53 25.04 -11.90
CA GLN A 628 7.97 26.08 -12.78
C GLN A 628 6.44 25.97 -12.93
N HIS A 629 5.88 24.79 -12.70
CA HIS A 629 4.44 24.52 -12.82
C HIS A 629 3.92 24.02 -11.49
N GLU A 630 2.73 24.46 -11.11
CA GLU A 630 2.14 24.18 -9.78
C GLU A 630 0.71 23.66 -9.95
N TYR A 631 0.31 22.71 -9.10
CA TYR A 631 -1.07 22.37 -8.82
C TYR A 631 -1.54 23.12 -7.59
N ALA A 632 -2.74 23.71 -7.62
CA ALA A 632 -3.25 24.56 -6.55
C ALA A 632 -3.57 23.83 -5.23
N GLY A 633 -3.71 22.49 -5.28
CA GLY A 633 -4.24 21.70 -4.16
C GLY A 633 -5.77 21.63 -4.18
N HIS A 634 -6.36 21.02 -3.16
CA HIS A 634 -7.82 20.88 -3.03
C HIS A 634 -8.24 20.62 -1.58
N GLU A 635 -9.52 20.85 -1.32
CA GLU A 635 -10.17 20.55 -0.04
C GLU A 635 -11.48 19.79 -0.29
N LEU A 636 -11.68 18.69 0.42
CA LEU A 636 -12.88 17.86 0.26
C LEU A 636 -13.65 17.75 1.57
N LEU A 637 -14.96 17.81 1.49
CA LEU A 637 -15.86 17.54 2.60
C LEU A 637 -16.63 16.26 2.34
N ASN A 638 -16.56 15.30 3.27
CA ASN A 638 -17.20 14.00 3.18
C ASN A 638 -18.11 13.76 4.38
N LEU A 639 -19.19 13.00 4.20
CA LEU A 639 -20.12 12.61 5.24
C LEU A 639 -20.27 11.08 5.25
N ARG A 640 -20.23 10.50 6.44
CA ARG A 640 -20.59 9.10 6.66
C ARG A 640 -21.60 9.02 7.77
N ALA A 641 -22.56 8.11 7.65
CA ALA A 641 -23.53 7.83 8.69
C ALA A 641 -23.84 6.35 8.73
N ALA A 642 -24.09 5.83 9.93
CA ALA A 642 -24.56 4.47 10.16
C ALA A 642 -25.69 4.48 11.18
N TRP A 643 -26.81 3.85 10.85
CA TRP A 643 -27.99 3.74 11.68
C TRP A 643 -28.38 2.28 11.86
N ASP A 644 -28.33 1.81 13.09
CA ASP A 644 -28.83 0.48 13.43
C ASP A 644 -30.37 0.51 13.46
N LEU A 645 -30.98 -0.02 12.40
CA LEU A 645 -32.44 -0.13 12.28
C LEU A 645 -32.97 -1.20 13.22
N SER A 646 -32.17 -2.21 13.53
CA SER A 646 -32.43 -3.28 14.51
C SER A 646 -31.07 -3.85 14.97
N PRO A 647 -31.02 -4.74 15.98
CA PRO A 647 -29.79 -5.39 16.43
C PRO A 647 -29.02 -6.16 15.31
N SER A 648 -29.72 -6.53 14.24
CA SER A 648 -29.14 -7.30 13.12
C SER A 648 -29.10 -6.52 11.80
N LEU A 649 -29.62 -5.29 11.73
CA LEU A 649 -29.74 -4.58 10.47
C LEU A 649 -29.23 -3.13 10.60
N THR A 650 -28.17 -2.81 9.89
CA THR A 650 -27.56 -1.48 9.85
C THR A 650 -27.67 -0.87 8.45
N LEU A 651 -28.19 0.36 8.38
CA LEU A 651 -28.17 1.20 7.17
C LEU A 651 -26.98 2.14 7.23
N THR A 652 -26.22 2.25 6.14
CA THR A 652 -25.07 3.15 6.03
C THR A 652 -25.22 4.10 4.84
N LEU A 653 -24.71 5.32 5.00
CA LEU A 653 -24.56 6.33 3.95
C LEU A 653 -23.09 6.75 3.91
N VAL A 654 -22.49 6.73 2.74
CA VAL A 654 -21.20 7.36 2.46
C VAL A 654 -21.42 8.38 1.35
N ALA A 655 -21.16 9.65 1.61
CA ALA A 655 -21.24 10.72 0.62
C ALA A 655 -19.87 11.42 0.59
N THR A 656 -19.26 11.50 -0.58
CA THR A 656 -17.93 12.08 -0.80
C THR A 656 -18.03 13.32 -1.67
N ASN A 657 -17.07 14.25 -1.48
CA ASN A 657 -17.00 15.51 -2.19
C ASN A 657 -18.35 16.28 -2.15
N LEU A 658 -18.87 16.53 -0.94
CA LEU A 658 -20.20 17.16 -0.76
C LEU A 658 -20.35 18.52 -1.44
N LEU A 659 -19.25 19.26 -1.57
CA LEU A 659 -19.22 20.58 -2.18
C LEU A 659 -19.09 20.53 -3.70
N ASP A 660 -18.89 19.35 -4.27
CA ASP A 660 -18.71 19.12 -5.71
C ASP A 660 -17.50 19.85 -6.29
N GLU A 661 -16.41 19.86 -5.50
CA GLU A 661 -15.16 20.51 -5.89
C GLU A 661 -14.56 19.83 -7.12
N GLY A 662 -14.14 20.63 -8.11
CA GLY A 662 -13.35 20.19 -9.24
C GLY A 662 -11.88 20.07 -8.83
N TYR A 663 -11.32 18.85 -8.77
CA TYR A 663 -9.96 18.65 -8.30
C TYR A 663 -9.24 17.54 -9.08
N ALA A 664 -7.94 17.42 -8.87
CA ALA A 664 -7.14 16.33 -9.38
C ALA A 664 -6.61 15.46 -8.22
N GLU A 665 -6.77 14.16 -8.33
CA GLU A 665 -6.16 13.17 -7.43
C GLU A 665 -4.64 13.14 -7.60
N ARG A 666 -4.17 13.38 -8.83
CA ARG A 666 -2.77 13.50 -9.19
C ARG A 666 -2.62 14.51 -10.33
N ALA A 667 -1.55 15.27 -10.28
CA ALA A 667 -1.16 16.17 -11.35
C ALA A 667 0.34 16.09 -11.58
N ASP A 668 0.76 16.24 -12.83
CA ASP A 668 2.16 16.39 -13.23
C ASP A 668 2.28 17.28 -14.49
N PHE A 669 3.50 17.71 -14.83
CA PHE A 669 3.78 18.42 -16.07
C PHE A 669 4.71 17.59 -16.93
N GLY A 670 4.24 17.12 -18.06
CA GLY A 670 5.01 16.26 -18.95
C GLY A 670 4.66 16.48 -20.41
N PHE A 671 5.62 16.23 -21.30
CA PHE A 671 5.47 16.46 -22.74
C PHE A 671 5.02 17.89 -23.11
N GLY A 672 5.41 18.89 -22.28
CA GLY A 672 5.07 20.28 -22.47
C GLY A 672 3.63 20.67 -22.14
N SER A 673 2.92 19.86 -21.36
CA SER A 673 1.52 20.10 -20.95
C SER A 673 1.27 19.77 -19.51
N TYR A 674 0.33 20.48 -18.87
CA TYR A 674 -0.29 20.09 -17.63
C TYR A 674 -1.10 18.81 -17.86
N ARG A 675 -1.02 17.86 -16.95
CA ARG A 675 -1.72 16.57 -16.98
C ARG A 675 -2.38 16.33 -15.64
N TYR A 676 -3.67 16.00 -15.65
CA TYR A 676 -4.46 15.79 -14.44
C TYR A 676 -5.21 14.46 -14.49
N PHE A 677 -4.99 13.62 -13.49
CA PHE A 677 -5.88 12.50 -13.16
C PHE A 677 -6.99 13.07 -12.30
N VAL A 678 -8.16 13.21 -12.87
CA VAL A 678 -9.24 13.99 -12.28
C VAL A 678 -9.87 13.29 -11.09
N GLY A 679 -10.23 14.08 -10.07
CA GLY A 679 -10.92 13.61 -8.89
C GLY A 679 -12.39 13.35 -9.15
N GLU A 680 -12.97 12.43 -8.40
CA GLU A 680 -14.37 12.04 -8.54
C GLU A 680 -15.29 13.17 -8.06
N PRO A 681 -16.29 13.60 -8.84
CA PRO A 681 -17.28 14.59 -8.40
C PRO A 681 -18.13 14.01 -7.26
N ARG A 682 -19.01 14.85 -6.69
CA ARG A 682 -19.89 14.43 -5.59
C ARG A 682 -20.54 13.07 -5.88
N SER A 683 -20.41 12.15 -4.93
CA SER A 683 -20.98 10.82 -5.01
C SER A 683 -21.61 10.36 -3.69
N ALA A 684 -22.53 9.42 -3.78
CA ALA A 684 -23.17 8.84 -2.61
C ALA A 684 -23.37 7.33 -2.79
N VAL A 685 -23.16 6.58 -1.70
CA VAL A 685 -23.40 5.14 -1.63
C VAL A 685 -24.25 4.83 -0.40
N LEU A 686 -25.32 4.08 -0.61
CA LEU A 686 -26.14 3.49 0.44
C LEU A 686 -25.75 2.03 0.62
N GLY A 687 -25.61 1.61 1.87
CA GLY A 687 -25.29 0.22 2.25
C GLY A 687 -26.29 -0.33 3.24
N LEU A 688 -26.58 -1.62 3.14
CA LEU A 688 -27.39 -2.37 4.08
C LEU A 688 -26.61 -3.58 4.54
N THR A 689 -26.35 -3.68 5.84
CA THR A 689 -25.63 -4.80 6.46
C THR A 689 -26.61 -5.61 7.32
N LEU A 690 -26.68 -6.91 7.04
CA LEU A 690 -27.40 -7.89 7.84
C LEU A 690 -26.37 -8.73 8.62
N ALA A 691 -26.40 -8.64 9.96
CA ALA A 691 -25.69 -9.56 10.85
C ALA A 691 -26.49 -10.88 10.97
N LEU A 692 -25.80 -12.02 10.87
CA LEU A 692 -26.36 -13.38 10.83
C LEU A 692 -26.21 -14.08 12.17
#